data_ed670db698a229a8e0904268fa25f8b7
#
_entry.id   ed670db698a229a8e0904268fa25f8b7
#
_cell.length_a   1.000
_cell.length_b   1.000
_cell.length_c   1.000
_cell.angle_alpha   90.00
_cell.angle_beta   90.00
_cell.angle_gamma   90.00
#
_symmetry.space_group_name_H-M   'P 1'
#
loop_
_entity.id
_entity.type
_entity.pdbx_description
1 polymer ?
#
loop_
_entity_poly.entity_id
_entity_poly.type
_entity_poly.pdbx_seq_one_letter_code
_entity_poly.pdbx_strand_id
1 'polypeptide(L)'
;MNGYSVGMPRFDPTARFAASVTLSLAVFAGFAFAQTYTPIKDIPGSSLMRRMQSAMGGIGQGGDIGSVKWDVEGKQLWFDGVAGKNGWHTLDLATGAVAPAEGAPPETAAASRTPRGEGGRFGGPARGRQFASAESPDGAWTAVSEAGNVFLRPRTGDREAITSDGGPDLKYGQASWVYGEELDQTTAMWWSPDSRYLAFYRFDESKVKDFFLVGDWTDVNTRVLSEAYPKPGDPNPTASLLIYDTTTKATVAVDSFSEAAGAVAGAEYYVYNVRWTPDSSELIYSRTPRRQDVLDVLAANPATGASRLVVSERQDTWQENRPLMRFLKDGQRFIWETEKTGFKHYELRSLDGSHIASLTAGDWPVESIALVDEAAGELWFTAWSGAIAPQQQLHVAKLDGSGSVRVTGDDHHHSNFRISPDGNFVVATAETTAIAPMTVVYARGGERPGARLATLAEGSTKGFATHGLAPTELFTCKAADGETVLYGRIAYPPAFDPTKKYPVIVDTYGGPTIRLVVDRFDAGDPRTALGFLLVTVDNRGTPGRGKKFESAAYLKLGVVDLDDQAAAVVHLAATRPFVDGTRVGITGSSYGGYLAAGGVIRRGDVFHAAVAISAPTDWRNYDTIYTERYMRTPQENAEGYDAGSWVKLAGKLQGKLMLFHGMLDDNVHPTNVFQLSNALQSINRPFSMMIFPNSDHGVWSPAAESVKWSFFVDALKPEAPAWGKKPSAAKTGDAEEAQAGEGER
;
A
#
# COMPACT_ATOMS: atom_id res chain seq x y z
N MET A 1 23.06 39.19 -43.44
CA MET A 1 22.83 40.59 -43.86
C MET A 1 21.37 40.95 -43.59
N ASN A 2 21.20 42.09 -43.02
CA ASN A 2 19.96 42.75 -42.56
C ASN A 2 19.51 42.44 -41.14
N GLY A 3 20.02 43.30 -40.25
CA GLY A 3 19.51 43.49 -38.90
C GLY A 3 18.30 44.41 -38.88
N TYR A 4 17.43 44.19 -37.92
CA TYR A 4 16.47 45.16 -37.44
C TYR A 4 16.70 45.42 -35.96
N SER A 5 17.21 46.64 -35.70
CA SER A 5 17.27 47.27 -34.39
C SER A 5 15.96 47.99 -34.13
N VAL A 6 15.27 47.64 -33.03
CA VAL A 6 14.13 48.45 -32.54
C VAL A 6 14.60 49.12 -31.25
N GLY A 7 14.67 50.48 -31.34
CA GLY A 7 15.09 51.34 -30.25
C GLY A 7 13.98 51.49 -29.19
N MET A 8 14.42 51.48 -27.93
CA MET A 8 13.58 51.90 -26.78
C MET A 8 13.48 53.43 -26.70
N PRO A 9 12.32 53.98 -26.36
CA PRO A 9 12.22 55.43 -26.07
C PRO A 9 12.72 55.74 -24.67
N ARG A 10 13.60 56.74 -24.55
CA ARG A 10 14.05 57.35 -23.30
C ARG A 10 12.93 58.19 -22.69
N PHE A 11 12.63 57.96 -21.41
CA PHE A 11 11.74 58.86 -20.64
C PHE A 11 12.52 60.08 -20.14
N ASP A 12 11.95 61.25 -20.36
CA ASP A 12 12.41 62.54 -19.86
C ASP A 12 11.66 62.89 -18.55
N PRO A 13 12.34 63.28 -17.45
CA PRO A 13 11.71 63.44 -16.14
C PRO A 13 11.40 64.90 -15.80
N THR A 14 10.80 65.69 -16.69
CA THR A 14 10.35 67.02 -16.28
C THR A 14 9.04 67.43 -16.96
N ALA A 15 7.89 67.10 -16.34
CA ALA A 15 6.65 67.82 -16.54
C ALA A 15 5.80 67.73 -15.27
N ARG A 16 5.80 68.83 -14.49
CA ARG A 16 4.84 69.05 -13.41
C ARG A 16 3.50 69.46 -14.04
N PHE A 17 2.46 68.65 -13.83
CA PHE A 17 1.10 69.09 -13.99
C PHE A 17 0.35 68.93 -12.65
N ALA A 18 -0.05 70.05 -12.07
CA ALA A 18 -0.96 70.11 -10.96
C ALA A 18 -2.41 69.91 -11.49
N ALA A 19 -3.04 68.81 -11.10
CA ALA A 19 -4.48 68.65 -11.23
C ALA A 19 -5.03 68.27 -9.85
N SER A 20 -5.79 69.19 -9.27
CA SER A 20 -6.60 68.97 -8.06
C SER A 20 -7.69 67.97 -8.38
N VAL A 21 -7.62 66.80 -7.83
CA VAL A 21 -8.72 65.83 -7.81
C VAL A 21 -9.17 65.68 -6.36
N THR A 22 -10.38 66.14 -6.13
CA THR A 22 -11.11 65.94 -4.85
C THR A 22 -11.40 64.46 -4.72
N LEU A 23 -10.68 63.79 -3.81
CA LEU A 23 -10.81 62.36 -3.55
C LEU A 23 -11.94 62.15 -2.53
N SER A 24 -13.11 61.74 -3.00
CA SER A 24 -14.13 61.16 -2.12
C SER A 24 -13.62 59.84 -1.58
N LEU A 25 -13.24 59.78 -0.29
CA LEU A 25 -12.94 58.56 0.41
C LEU A 25 -14.23 57.73 0.59
N ALA A 26 -14.53 56.87 -0.37
CA ALA A 26 -15.37 55.70 -0.13
C ALA A 26 -14.48 54.66 0.60
N VAL A 27 -14.69 54.50 1.88
CA VAL A 27 -14.07 53.41 2.68
C VAL A 27 -14.68 52.09 2.19
N PHE A 28 -14.08 51.50 1.17
CA PHE A 28 -14.24 50.07 0.93
C PHE A 28 -13.43 49.35 2.02
N ALA A 29 -14.11 48.97 3.11
CA ALA A 29 -13.62 47.93 3.96
C ALA A 29 -13.62 46.60 3.17
N GLY A 30 -12.61 46.44 2.35
CA GLY A 30 -12.27 45.12 1.78
C GLY A 30 -11.84 44.21 2.92
N PHE A 31 -12.76 43.41 3.39
CA PHE A 31 -12.38 42.23 4.20
C PHE A 31 -11.56 41.34 3.27
N ALA A 32 -10.26 41.50 3.28
CA ALA A 32 -9.34 40.45 2.88
C ALA A 32 -9.56 39.32 3.90
N PHE A 33 -10.40 38.36 3.55
CA PHE A 33 -10.40 37.08 4.23
C PHE A 33 -9.05 36.40 3.89
N ALA A 34 -8.02 36.71 4.67
CA ALA A 34 -6.89 35.83 4.77
C ALA A 34 -7.49 34.50 5.23
N GLN A 35 -7.41 33.47 4.39
CA GLN A 35 -7.84 32.13 4.77
C GLN A 35 -6.83 31.61 5.81
N THR A 36 -7.06 31.96 7.07
CA THR A 36 -6.23 31.51 8.19
C THR A 36 -6.68 30.11 8.55
N TYR A 37 -5.85 29.11 8.23
CA TYR A 37 -6.10 27.75 8.69
C TYR A 37 -5.96 27.66 10.20
N THR A 38 -6.98 27.12 10.84
CA THR A 38 -7.00 26.91 12.28
C THR A 38 -6.04 25.78 12.63
N PRO A 39 -5.04 25.98 13.52
CA PRO A 39 -4.20 24.88 13.99
C PRO A 39 -5.05 23.74 14.54
N ILE A 40 -4.64 22.48 14.32
CA ILE A 40 -5.42 21.30 14.71
C ILE A 40 -5.83 21.33 16.19
N LYS A 41 -5.00 21.88 17.07
CA LYS A 41 -5.30 22.05 18.50
C LYS A 41 -6.49 22.96 18.78
N ASP A 42 -6.79 23.88 17.85
CA ASP A 42 -7.83 24.91 17.98
C ASP A 42 -9.09 24.57 17.15
N ILE A 43 -9.03 23.49 16.33
CA ILE A 43 -10.21 22.98 15.62
C ILE A 43 -11.22 22.43 16.62
N PRO A 44 -12.51 22.79 16.55
CA PRO A 44 -13.53 22.19 17.39
C PRO A 44 -13.49 20.65 17.34
N GLY A 45 -13.39 20.00 18.50
CA GLY A 45 -13.26 18.54 18.58
C GLY A 45 -11.81 18.01 18.64
N SER A 46 -10.79 18.80 18.36
CA SER A 46 -9.40 18.32 18.35
C SER A 46 -8.90 17.83 19.72
N SER A 47 -9.33 18.45 20.80
CA SER A 47 -9.06 17.96 22.15
C SER A 47 -9.74 16.62 22.42
N LEU A 48 -10.87 16.34 21.74
CA LEU A 48 -11.57 15.07 21.79
C LEU A 48 -10.81 13.99 21.05
N MET A 49 -10.16 14.29 19.92
CA MET A 49 -9.32 13.33 19.19
C MET A 49 -8.26 12.71 20.11
N ARG A 50 -7.47 13.52 20.83
CA ARG A 50 -6.44 13.02 21.75
C ARG A 50 -7.02 12.17 22.87
N ARG A 51 -8.16 12.59 23.44
CA ARG A 51 -8.85 11.81 24.48
C ARG A 51 -9.41 10.49 23.92
N MET A 52 -9.98 10.52 22.72
CA MET A 52 -10.48 9.34 22.04
C MET A 52 -9.34 8.36 21.75
N GLN A 53 -8.22 8.83 21.20
CA GLN A 53 -7.03 8.01 20.98
C GLN A 53 -6.54 7.34 22.27
N SER A 54 -6.50 8.09 23.38
CA SER A 54 -6.15 7.54 24.69
C SER A 54 -7.16 6.50 25.19
N ALA A 55 -8.46 6.77 25.03
CA ALA A 55 -9.53 5.85 25.43
C ALA A 55 -9.52 4.55 24.60
N MET A 56 -9.25 4.66 23.31
CA MET A 56 -9.16 3.51 22.39
C MET A 56 -7.98 2.59 22.71
N GLY A 57 -6.89 3.12 23.24
CA GLY A 57 -5.66 2.37 23.53
C GLY A 57 -5.82 1.17 24.46
N GLY A 58 -6.92 1.10 25.24
CA GLY A 58 -7.25 -0.04 26.09
C GLY A 58 -8.30 -1.00 25.51
N ILE A 59 -8.94 -0.64 24.39
CA ILE A 59 -10.00 -1.43 23.76
C ILE A 59 -9.35 -2.49 22.87
N GLY A 60 -9.81 -3.73 23.01
CA GLY A 60 -9.25 -4.89 22.29
C GLY A 60 -8.01 -5.51 22.93
N GLN A 61 -7.43 -4.89 23.96
CA GLN A 61 -6.27 -5.45 24.65
C GLN A 61 -6.64 -6.66 25.50
N GLY A 62 -5.65 -7.53 25.74
CA GLY A 62 -5.80 -8.73 26.56
C GLY A 62 -6.06 -10.02 25.76
N GLY A 63 -6.24 -9.90 24.45
CA GLY A 63 -6.40 -11.05 23.55
C GLY A 63 -5.11 -11.73 23.13
N ASP A 64 -3.97 -11.15 23.45
CA ASP A 64 -2.65 -11.70 23.12
C ASP A 64 -2.06 -12.51 24.27
N ILE A 65 -1.25 -13.49 23.91
CA ILE A 65 -0.42 -14.26 24.83
C ILE A 65 1.07 -14.04 24.51
N GLY A 66 1.94 -14.30 25.47
CA GLY A 66 3.39 -14.22 25.28
C GLY A 66 3.95 -15.41 24.50
N SER A 67 4.99 -16.03 25.06
CA SER A 67 5.66 -17.18 24.46
C SER A 67 4.76 -18.42 24.44
N VAL A 68 4.94 -19.25 23.42
CA VAL A 68 4.28 -20.55 23.28
C VAL A 68 5.35 -21.64 23.19
N LYS A 69 5.19 -22.71 23.95
CA LYS A 69 6.04 -23.90 23.93
C LYS A 69 5.16 -25.15 23.84
N TRP A 70 5.65 -26.17 23.16
CA TRP A 70 4.93 -27.40 22.95
C TRP A 70 5.66 -28.53 23.67
N ASP A 71 4.92 -29.39 24.36
CA ASP A 71 5.45 -30.65 24.85
C ASP A 71 5.92 -31.54 23.68
N VAL A 72 7.10 -32.17 23.82
CA VAL A 72 7.68 -33.02 22.77
C VAL A 72 6.79 -34.22 22.45
N GLU A 73 5.99 -34.68 23.41
CA GLU A 73 5.00 -35.74 23.20
C GLU A 73 3.68 -35.23 22.60
N GLY A 74 3.54 -33.90 22.38
CA GLY A 74 2.36 -33.32 21.76
C GLY A 74 1.09 -33.33 22.61
N LYS A 75 1.18 -33.51 23.93
CA LYS A 75 0.03 -33.61 24.84
C LYS A 75 -0.37 -32.28 25.47
N GLN A 76 0.56 -31.36 25.59
CA GLN A 76 0.34 -30.08 26.25
C GLN A 76 0.94 -28.91 25.46
N LEU A 77 0.23 -27.81 25.50
CA LEU A 77 0.71 -26.48 25.08
C LEU A 77 0.96 -25.66 26.35
N TRP A 78 2.16 -25.11 26.45
CA TRP A 78 2.54 -24.13 27.45
C TRP A 78 2.49 -22.73 26.85
N PHE A 79 1.85 -21.78 27.54
CA PHE A 79 1.82 -20.39 27.08
C PHE A 79 2.00 -19.44 28.26
N ASP A 80 2.73 -18.34 28.00
CA ASP A 80 2.96 -17.28 28.97
C ASP A 80 1.76 -16.35 28.97
N GLY A 81 1.31 -16.01 30.13
CA GLY A 81 0.06 -15.41 30.56
C GLY A 81 -0.68 -14.45 29.64
N VAL A 82 -1.95 -14.31 29.92
CA VAL A 82 -2.85 -13.27 29.39
C VAL A 82 -2.27 -11.89 29.66
N ALA A 83 -2.25 -11.03 28.68
CA ALA A 83 -1.64 -9.69 28.67
C ALA A 83 -1.49 -9.02 30.05
N GLY A 84 -0.25 -8.88 30.51
CA GLY A 84 0.09 -8.16 31.76
C GLY A 84 0.02 -8.97 33.05
N LYS A 85 -0.28 -10.28 33.00
CA LYS A 85 -0.16 -11.21 34.14
C LYS A 85 0.92 -12.22 33.85
N ASN A 86 2.09 -12.05 34.44
CA ASN A 86 3.20 -12.98 34.34
C ASN A 86 2.80 -14.34 34.95
N GLY A 87 3.01 -15.40 34.20
CA GLY A 87 2.78 -16.75 34.66
C GLY A 87 2.45 -17.73 33.55
N TRP A 88 3.08 -18.89 33.60
CA TRP A 88 2.83 -19.96 32.64
C TRP A 88 1.47 -20.63 32.90
N HIS A 89 0.83 -21.00 31.81
CA HIS A 89 -0.40 -21.79 31.76
C HIS A 89 -0.17 -22.99 30.86
N THR A 90 -0.94 -24.04 31.07
CA THR A 90 -0.99 -25.21 30.20
C THR A 90 -2.37 -25.36 29.57
N LEU A 91 -2.37 -25.88 28.36
CA LEU A 91 -3.56 -26.38 27.67
C LEU A 91 -3.35 -27.85 27.42
N ASP A 92 -4.25 -28.68 27.93
CA ASP A 92 -4.36 -30.11 27.56
C ASP A 92 -4.93 -30.20 26.14
N LEU A 93 -4.16 -30.73 25.21
CA LEU A 93 -4.49 -30.78 23.77
C LEU A 93 -5.54 -31.83 23.41
N ALA A 94 -5.83 -32.77 24.32
CA ALA A 94 -6.88 -33.78 24.11
C ALA A 94 -8.25 -33.24 24.55
N THR A 95 -8.29 -32.50 25.66
CA THR A 95 -9.54 -32.06 26.30
C THR A 95 -9.85 -30.59 26.05
N GLY A 96 -8.88 -29.78 25.68
CA GLY A 96 -9.01 -28.32 25.58
C GLY A 96 -9.01 -27.60 26.95
N ALA A 97 -8.68 -28.28 28.03
CA ALA A 97 -8.67 -27.72 29.38
C ALA A 97 -7.44 -26.83 29.61
N VAL A 98 -7.67 -25.59 30.05
CA VAL A 98 -6.64 -24.60 30.43
C VAL A 98 -6.47 -24.57 31.94
N ALA A 99 -5.23 -24.62 32.43
CA ALA A 99 -4.88 -24.54 33.84
C ALA A 99 -3.63 -23.67 34.07
N PRO A 100 -3.51 -22.99 35.24
CA PRO A 100 -2.23 -22.41 35.64
C PRO A 100 -1.15 -23.49 35.76
N ALA A 101 0.06 -23.18 35.27
CA ALA A 101 1.19 -24.10 35.38
C ALA A 101 1.95 -23.90 36.68
N GLU A 102 2.40 -24.97 37.31
CA GLU A 102 3.22 -24.97 38.54
C GLU A 102 4.71 -24.69 38.24
N GLY A 103 5.03 -23.89 37.25
CA GLY A 103 6.40 -23.54 36.88
C GLY A 103 6.58 -23.16 35.41
N ALA A 104 7.83 -23.06 34.99
CA ALA A 104 8.17 -22.82 33.59
C ALA A 104 8.06 -24.13 32.76
N PRO A 105 7.87 -24.07 31.43
CA PRO A 105 7.87 -25.25 30.58
C PRO A 105 9.19 -25.98 30.70
N PRO A 106 9.18 -27.32 30.57
CA PRO A 106 10.40 -28.13 30.63
C PRO A 106 11.39 -27.71 29.53
N GLU A 107 12.69 -27.87 29.77
CA GLU A 107 13.74 -27.53 28.77
C GLU A 107 13.55 -28.29 27.45
N THR A 108 12.92 -29.45 27.50
CA THR A 108 12.59 -30.28 26.32
C THR A 108 11.43 -29.73 25.51
N ALA A 109 10.67 -28.70 26.00
CA ALA A 109 9.55 -28.15 25.30
C ALA A 109 10.00 -27.38 24.02
N ALA A 110 9.41 -27.77 22.88
CA ALA A 110 9.78 -27.26 21.59
C ALA A 110 9.17 -25.88 21.31
N ALA A 111 9.87 -25.04 20.56
CA ALA A 111 9.32 -23.80 20.05
C ALA A 111 8.32 -24.06 18.92
N SER A 112 7.34 -23.17 18.75
CA SER A 112 6.44 -23.16 17.60
C SER A 112 7.21 -22.98 16.29
N ARG A 113 6.72 -23.60 15.23
CA ARG A 113 7.07 -23.24 13.86
C ARG A 113 6.27 -21.98 13.51
N THR A 114 6.94 -20.85 13.47
CA THR A 114 6.30 -19.59 13.08
C THR A 114 6.57 -19.30 11.61
N PRO A 115 5.60 -18.73 10.89
CA PRO A 115 5.87 -18.18 9.58
C PRO A 115 7.06 -17.21 9.68
N ARG A 116 8.11 -17.48 8.94
CA ARG A 116 9.11 -16.45 8.68
C ARG A 116 8.52 -15.61 7.56
N GLY A 117 7.97 -14.45 7.92
CA GLY A 117 7.76 -13.42 6.91
C GLY A 117 9.08 -13.20 6.20
N GLU A 118 9.07 -13.08 4.90
CA GLU A 118 10.19 -12.48 4.19
C GLU A 118 10.25 -11.04 4.71
N GLY A 119 10.99 -10.86 5.81
CA GLY A 119 11.03 -9.61 6.56
C GLY A 119 11.58 -8.53 5.67
N GLY A 120 10.81 -7.48 5.44
CA GLY A 120 11.31 -6.23 4.92
C GLY A 120 12.53 -5.85 5.77
N ARG A 121 13.71 -5.78 5.16
CA ARG A 121 14.92 -5.35 5.84
C ARG A 121 14.68 -3.90 6.29
N PHE A 122 14.71 -3.66 7.59
CA PHE A 122 14.91 -2.32 8.10
C PHE A 122 16.24 -1.82 7.53
N GLY A 123 16.21 -0.81 6.62
CA GLY A 123 17.39 -0.27 5.96
C GLY A 123 17.50 -0.61 4.47
N GLY A 124 16.41 -0.65 3.72
CA GLY A 124 16.41 -0.69 2.24
C GLY A 124 17.06 0.56 1.63
N PRO A 125 17.45 0.52 0.34
CA PRO A 125 17.89 1.71 -0.40
C PRO A 125 16.76 2.75 -0.45
N ALA A 126 17.09 3.99 -0.80
CA ALA A 126 16.10 5.02 -1.07
C ALA A 126 15.14 4.56 -2.20
N ARG A 127 13.96 5.17 -2.25
CA ARG A 127 12.93 4.88 -3.27
C ARG A 127 13.52 4.86 -4.68
N GLY A 128 13.15 3.88 -5.48
CA GLY A 128 13.63 3.70 -6.85
C GLY A 128 15.13 3.38 -6.98
N ARG A 129 15.85 3.19 -5.87
CA ARG A 129 17.31 2.97 -5.86
C ARG A 129 17.67 1.53 -5.52
N GLN A 130 18.94 1.19 -5.80
CA GLN A 130 19.53 -0.11 -5.49
C GLN A 130 20.68 0.06 -4.51
N PHE A 131 21.03 -1.03 -3.82
CA PHE A 131 22.26 -1.07 -3.05
C PHE A 131 23.47 -0.91 -3.99
N ALA A 132 24.35 0.01 -3.66
CA ALA A 132 25.55 0.28 -4.46
C ALA A 132 26.62 -0.82 -4.35
N SER A 133 26.45 -1.80 -3.47
CA SER A 133 27.40 -2.90 -3.26
C SER A 133 26.72 -4.21 -2.94
N ALA A 134 27.38 -5.31 -3.31
CA ALA A 134 26.98 -6.68 -3.01
C ALA A 134 28.20 -7.50 -2.58
N GLU A 135 28.15 -8.09 -1.38
CA GLU A 135 29.20 -8.99 -0.88
C GLU A 135 29.00 -10.42 -1.38
N SER A 136 30.08 -11.10 -1.77
CA SER A 136 30.02 -12.52 -2.17
C SER A 136 29.69 -13.39 -0.96
N PRO A 137 28.97 -14.52 -1.13
CA PRO A 137 28.59 -15.44 -0.04
C PRO A 137 29.76 -15.91 0.82
N ASP A 138 30.94 -16.09 0.24
CA ASP A 138 32.17 -16.49 0.93
C ASP A 138 32.93 -15.31 1.59
N GLY A 139 32.46 -14.08 1.40
CA GLY A 139 33.07 -12.86 1.92
C GLY A 139 34.44 -12.50 1.29
N ALA A 140 34.83 -13.16 0.18
CA ALA A 140 36.12 -12.90 -0.47
C ALA A 140 36.09 -11.61 -1.31
N TRP A 141 34.91 -11.22 -1.82
CA TRP A 141 34.73 -10.12 -2.75
C TRP A 141 33.56 -9.22 -2.35
N THR A 142 33.69 -7.93 -2.66
CA THR A 142 32.57 -6.98 -2.68
C THR A 142 32.48 -6.37 -4.08
N ALA A 143 31.37 -6.60 -4.78
CA ALA A 143 31.04 -5.88 -6.00
C ALA A 143 30.54 -4.48 -5.62
N VAL A 144 31.01 -3.45 -6.32
CA VAL A 144 30.64 -2.04 -6.08
C VAL A 144 30.30 -1.37 -7.40
N SER A 145 29.14 -0.72 -7.47
CA SER A 145 28.78 0.16 -8.57
C SER A 145 29.14 1.60 -8.21
N GLU A 146 29.99 2.22 -9.03
CA GLU A 146 30.48 3.58 -8.81
C GLU A 146 30.66 4.28 -10.17
N ALA A 147 30.13 5.50 -10.31
CA ALA A 147 30.22 6.31 -11.55
C ALA A 147 29.80 5.55 -12.82
N GLY A 148 28.73 4.73 -12.71
CA GLY A 148 28.19 3.94 -13.81
C GLY A 148 28.97 2.66 -14.13
N ASN A 149 30.02 2.30 -13.37
CA ASN A 149 30.84 1.11 -13.61
C ASN A 149 30.83 0.15 -12.42
N VAL A 150 31.07 -1.14 -12.70
CA VAL A 150 31.21 -2.20 -11.69
C VAL A 150 32.69 -2.47 -11.42
N PHE A 151 33.02 -2.49 -10.14
CA PHE A 151 34.34 -2.84 -9.61
C PHE A 151 34.23 -4.03 -8.66
N LEU A 152 35.23 -4.90 -8.65
CA LEU A 152 35.42 -5.89 -7.60
C LEU A 152 36.48 -5.42 -6.62
N ARG A 153 36.15 -5.43 -5.35
CA ARG A 153 37.06 -5.17 -4.23
C ARG A 153 37.32 -6.50 -3.53
N PRO A 154 38.54 -7.03 -3.58
CA PRO A 154 38.91 -8.18 -2.78
C PRO A 154 38.97 -7.80 -1.29
N ARG A 155 38.84 -8.76 -0.40
CA ARG A 155 38.99 -8.56 1.06
C ARG A 155 40.36 -7.92 1.41
N THR A 156 41.39 -8.22 0.64
CA THR A 156 42.74 -7.64 0.77
C THR A 156 43.30 -7.38 -0.61
N GLY A 157 43.82 -6.16 -0.87
CA GLY A 157 44.38 -5.76 -2.17
C GLY A 157 43.60 -4.64 -2.85
N ASP A 158 43.98 -4.33 -4.07
CA ASP A 158 43.42 -3.25 -4.86
C ASP A 158 42.12 -3.70 -5.57
N ARG A 159 41.24 -2.73 -5.84
CA ARG A 159 40.01 -2.97 -6.60
C ARG A 159 40.31 -3.25 -8.08
N GLU A 160 39.56 -4.12 -8.70
CA GLU A 160 39.59 -4.48 -10.12
C GLU A 160 38.40 -3.89 -10.82
N ALA A 161 38.57 -3.24 -11.97
CA ALA A 161 37.45 -2.76 -12.79
C ALA A 161 36.93 -3.91 -13.66
N ILE A 162 35.61 -4.18 -13.57
CA ILE A 162 34.91 -5.13 -14.42
C ILE A 162 34.42 -4.45 -15.71
N THR A 163 33.97 -3.18 -15.57
CA THR A 163 33.53 -2.34 -16.69
C THR A 163 34.25 -0.99 -16.64
N SER A 164 34.34 -0.28 -17.78
CA SER A 164 35.08 0.99 -17.88
C SER A 164 34.46 2.03 -18.80
N ASP A 165 33.35 1.69 -19.48
CA ASP A 165 32.66 2.55 -20.46
C ASP A 165 31.34 3.12 -19.89
N GLY A 166 31.06 2.92 -18.60
CA GLY A 166 29.89 3.47 -17.91
C GLY A 166 29.94 4.98 -17.75
N GLY A 167 28.76 5.58 -17.64
CA GLY A 167 28.57 7.03 -17.51
C GLY A 167 27.15 7.37 -17.05
N PRO A 168 26.72 8.63 -17.24
CA PRO A 168 25.40 9.07 -16.78
C PRO A 168 24.23 8.28 -17.38
N ASP A 169 24.31 7.99 -18.68
CA ASP A 169 23.25 7.33 -19.44
C ASP A 169 23.49 5.83 -19.67
N LEU A 170 24.70 5.34 -19.37
CA LEU A 170 25.07 3.94 -19.47
C LEU A 170 25.56 3.46 -18.10
N LYS A 171 24.75 2.68 -17.42
CA LYS A 171 25.00 2.29 -16.02
C LYS A 171 25.20 0.79 -15.90
N TYR A 172 26.23 0.37 -15.17
CA TYR A 172 26.49 -1.00 -14.79
C TYR A 172 26.32 -1.20 -13.28
N GLY A 173 25.68 -2.31 -12.89
CA GLY A 173 25.43 -2.61 -11.47
C GLY A 173 24.46 -1.64 -10.80
N GLN A 174 23.69 -0.91 -11.59
CA GLN A 174 22.56 -0.08 -11.18
C GLN A 174 21.39 -0.35 -12.13
N ALA A 175 20.17 -0.14 -11.65
CA ALA A 175 18.97 -0.15 -12.47
C ALA A 175 18.43 1.28 -12.63
N SER A 176 17.62 1.48 -13.68
CA SER A 176 16.81 2.69 -13.83
C SER A 176 15.87 2.87 -12.64
N TRP A 177 15.57 4.12 -12.30
CA TRP A 177 14.66 4.48 -11.19
C TRP A 177 13.33 3.72 -11.26
N VAL A 178 12.73 3.65 -12.46
CA VAL A 178 11.43 2.99 -12.68
C VAL A 178 11.46 1.48 -12.41
N TYR A 179 12.62 0.83 -12.53
CA TYR A 179 12.78 -0.58 -12.14
C TYR A 179 12.86 -0.77 -10.62
N GLY A 180 13.48 0.17 -9.93
CA GLY A 180 13.51 0.18 -8.48
C GLY A 180 12.13 0.38 -7.88
N GLU A 181 11.36 1.32 -8.42
CA GLU A 181 10.02 1.66 -7.93
C GLU A 181 8.97 0.61 -8.32
N GLU A 182 8.84 0.28 -9.60
CA GLU A 182 7.68 -0.47 -10.11
C GLU A 182 7.91 -1.98 -10.21
N LEU A 183 9.18 -2.42 -10.22
CA LEU A 183 9.56 -3.82 -10.25
C LEU A 183 10.31 -4.27 -8.99
N ASP A 184 10.42 -3.38 -7.96
CA ASP A 184 11.06 -3.64 -6.66
C ASP A 184 12.50 -4.17 -6.79
N GLN A 185 13.23 -3.64 -7.80
CA GLN A 185 14.61 -4.02 -8.01
C GLN A 185 15.51 -3.24 -7.05
N THR A 186 15.63 -3.71 -5.80
CA THR A 186 16.48 -3.10 -4.75
C THR A 186 17.96 -3.49 -4.86
N THR A 187 18.28 -4.41 -5.76
CA THR A 187 19.66 -4.82 -6.11
C THR A 187 19.81 -4.91 -7.61
N ALA A 188 21.02 -4.66 -8.08
CA ALA A 188 21.40 -4.72 -9.50
C ALA A 188 22.67 -5.55 -9.73
N MET A 189 23.13 -6.24 -8.68
CA MET A 189 24.30 -7.12 -8.66
C MET A 189 23.97 -8.36 -7.82
N TRP A 190 24.19 -9.56 -8.37
CA TRP A 190 23.80 -10.84 -7.76
C TRP A 190 24.94 -11.84 -7.83
N TRP A 191 25.46 -12.23 -6.69
CA TRP A 191 26.45 -13.30 -6.59
C TRP A 191 25.77 -14.68 -6.69
N SER A 192 26.42 -15.61 -7.41
CA SER A 192 26.02 -17.02 -7.32
C SER A 192 26.31 -17.58 -5.93
N PRO A 193 25.53 -18.55 -5.44
CA PRO A 193 25.74 -19.18 -4.12
C PRO A 193 27.14 -19.68 -3.88
N ASP A 194 27.84 -20.16 -4.91
CA ASP A 194 29.24 -20.63 -4.87
C ASP A 194 30.30 -19.49 -4.96
N SER A 195 29.87 -18.23 -5.04
CA SER A 195 30.72 -17.03 -5.14
C SER A 195 31.58 -16.95 -6.42
N ARG A 196 31.35 -17.83 -7.41
CA ARG A 196 32.10 -17.84 -8.66
C ARG A 196 31.64 -16.79 -9.64
N TYR A 197 30.31 -16.60 -9.79
CA TYR A 197 29.75 -15.74 -10.78
C TYR A 197 29.12 -14.50 -10.14
N LEU A 198 29.31 -13.34 -10.80
CA LEU A 198 28.61 -12.10 -10.49
C LEU A 198 27.72 -11.74 -11.68
N ALA A 199 26.40 -11.84 -11.51
CA ALA A 199 25.46 -11.26 -12.47
C ALA A 199 25.23 -9.78 -12.12
N PHE A 200 25.08 -8.93 -13.13
CA PHE A 200 24.79 -7.51 -12.93
C PHE A 200 24.07 -6.91 -14.13
N TYR A 201 23.34 -5.82 -13.86
CA TYR A 201 22.69 -5.06 -14.93
C TYR A 201 23.66 -4.20 -15.72
N ARG A 202 23.33 -4.03 -17.01
CA ARG A 202 23.72 -2.93 -17.88
C ARG A 202 22.44 -2.21 -18.31
N PHE A 203 22.28 -0.96 -17.91
CA PHE A 203 21.16 -0.10 -18.33
C PHE A 203 21.64 0.97 -19.30
N ASP A 204 20.91 1.12 -20.40
CA ASP A 204 21.08 2.20 -21.37
C ASP A 204 19.84 3.11 -21.31
N GLU A 205 20.02 4.33 -20.78
CA GLU A 205 19.01 5.36 -20.62
C GLU A 205 19.14 6.50 -21.64
N SER A 206 20.06 6.39 -22.62
CA SER A 206 20.37 7.44 -23.60
C SER A 206 19.17 7.95 -24.41
N LYS A 207 18.08 7.19 -24.46
CA LYS A 207 16.82 7.55 -25.13
C LYS A 207 15.73 8.01 -24.17
N VAL A 208 15.95 7.87 -22.87
CA VAL A 208 14.98 8.28 -21.85
C VAL A 208 15.14 9.78 -21.58
N LYS A 209 14.02 10.48 -21.49
CA LYS A 209 14.04 11.91 -21.14
C LYS A 209 14.23 12.07 -19.64
N ASP A 210 15.09 13.00 -19.27
CA ASP A 210 15.25 13.42 -17.89
C ASP A 210 14.03 14.23 -17.40
N PHE A 211 13.68 14.01 -16.17
CA PHE A 211 12.86 14.91 -15.39
C PHE A 211 13.73 15.67 -14.39
N PHE A 212 13.46 16.98 -14.28
CA PHE A 212 14.24 17.87 -13.42
C PHE A 212 13.40 18.29 -12.22
N LEU A 213 13.93 18.04 -11.03
CA LEU A 213 13.44 18.61 -9.78
C LEU A 213 14.40 19.68 -9.30
N VAL A 214 13.88 20.66 -8.58
CA VAL A 214 14.73 21.65 -7.91
C VAL A 214 14.74 21.35 -6.42
N GLY A 215 15.91 21.08 -5.89
CA GLY A 215 16.16 20.90 -4.46
C GLY A 215 16.55 22.19 -3.76
N ASP A 216 16.57 22.11 -2.42
CA ASP A 216 17.08 23.16 -1.54
C ASP A 216 16.29 24.49 -1.67
N TRP A 217 14.97 24.38 -1.87
CA TRP A 217 14.05 25.52 -2.04
C TRP A 217 14.07 26.51 -0.87
N THR A 218 14.48 26.06 0.32
CA THR A 218 14.52 26.88 1.54
C THR A 218 15.91 27.44 1.83
N ASP A 219 16.91 27.12 1.00
CA ASP A 219 18.26 27.63 1.09
C ASP A 219 18.48 28.84 0.16
N VAL A 220 19.59 29.54 0.33
CA VAL A 220 19.93 30.68 -0.52
C VAL A 220 20.19 30.23 -1.96
N ASN A 221 20.83 29.06 -2.12
CA ASN A 221 21.15 28.49 -3.42
C ASN A 221 20.39 27.19 -3.62
N THR A 222 19.71 27.05 -4.75
CA THR A 222 19.04 25.83 -5.16
C THR A 222 19.97 24.92 -5.96
N ARG A 223 19.62 23.65 -6.06
CA ARG A 223 20.30 22.65 -6.94
C ARG A 223 19.28 21.97 -7.84
N VAL A 224 19.74 21.53 -9.01
CA VAL A 224 18.97 20.71 -9.92
C VAL A 224 19.22 19.23 -9.60
N LEU A 225 18.14 18.47 -9.49
CA LEU A 225 18.15 17.01 -9.43
C LEU A 225 17.62 16.52 -10.78
N SER A 226 18.30 15.56 -11.40
CA SER A 226 17.91 14.97 -12.68
C SER A 226 17.71 13.48 -12.53
N GLU A 227 16.64 12.94 -13.12
CA GLU A 227 16.33 11.52 -13.16
C GLU A 227 15.80 11.14 -14.54
N ALA A 228 16.33 10.08 -15.12
CA ALA A 228 15.77 9.45 -16.31
C ALA A 228 14.40 8.82 -15.96
N TYR A 229 13.32 9.47 -16.39
CA TYR A 229 11.95 9.11 -16.03
C TYR A 229 11.09 8.94 -17.28
N PRO A 230 10.89 7.70 -17.77
CA PRO A 230 10.11 7.44 -18.97
C PRO A 230 8.62 7.63 -18.68
N LYS A 231 7.93 8.41 -19.53
CA LYS A 231 6.48 8.62 -19.45
C LYS A 231 5.74 7.75 -20.48
N PRO A 232 4.47 7.42 -20.25
CA PRO A 232 3.70 6.55 -21.15
C PRO A 232 3.78 6.98 -22.60
N GLY A 233 4.20 6.04 -23.44
CA GLY A 233 4.44 6.26 -24.88
C GLY A 233 5.85 6.77 -25.23
N ASP A 234 6.67 7.17 -24.25
CA ASP A 234 8.09 7.50 -24.47
C ASP A 234 8.96 6.23 -24.51
N PRO A 235 10.20 6.29 -25.03
CA PRO A 235 11.15 5.20 -24.96
C PRO A 235 11.45 4.78 -23.52
N ASN A 236 11.54 3.48 -23.27
CA ASN A 236 11.96 2.90 -22.01
C ASN A 236 13.50 2.76 -21.92
N PRO A 237 14.07 2.69 -20.70
CA PRO A 237 15.45 2.25 -20.55
C PRO A 237 15.62 0.81 -21.03
N THR A 238 16.74 0.51 -21.66
CA THR A 238 17.06 -0.85 -22.11
C THR A 238 17.89 -1.56 -21.05
N ALA A 239 17.33 -2.64 -20.49
CA ALA A 239 18.02 -3.49 -19.53
C ALA A 239 18.69 -4.68 -20.24
N SER A 240 19.94 -4.97 -19.88
CA SER A 240 20.66 -6.18 -20.25
C SER A 240 21.30 -6.82 -19.02
N LEU A 241 21.48 -8.13 -19.04
CA LEU A 241 22.18 -8.87 -17.98
C LEU A 241 23.55 -9.31 -18.47
N LEU A 242 24.54 -9.16 -17.61
CA LEU A 242 25.89 -9.62 -17.81
C LEU A 242 26.29 -10.55 -16.67
N ILE A 243 27.12 -11.56 -16.96
CA ILE A 243 27.66 -12.50 -15.97
C ILE A 243 29.17 -12.45 -16.07
N TYR A 244 29.84 -12.10 -14.96
CA TYR A 244 31.29 -12.12 -14.82
C TYR A 244 31.71 -13.39 -14.07
N ASP A 245 32.66 -14.14 -14.61
CA ASP A 245 33.29 -15.30 -13.97
C ASP A 245 34.59 -14.88 -13.28
N THR A 246 34.63 -14.95 -11.95
CA THR A 246 35.82 -14.57 -11.14
C THR A 246 37.03 -15.43 -11.42
N THR A 247 36.85 -16.64 -11.93
CA THR A 247 37.94 -17.61 -12.24
C THR A 247 38.59 -17.29 -13.58
N THR A 248 37.76 -17.11 -14.63
CA THR A 248 38.26 -16.88 -15.98
C THR A 248 38.47 -15.41 -16.30
N LYS A 249 37.94 -14.51 -15.47
CA LYS A 249 37.92 -13.05 -15.67
C LYS A 249 37.17 -12.61 -16.93
N ALA A 250 36.30 -13.46 -17.45
CA ALA A 250 35.50 -13.20 -18.63
C ALA A 250 34.11 -12.72 -18.25
N THR A 251 33.56 -11.79 -19.05
CA THR A 251 32.16 -11.35 -18.96
C THR A 251 31.38 -11.90 -20.15
N VAL A 252 30.22 -12.50 -19.87
CA VAL A 252 29.32 -13.06 -20.88
C VAL A 252 28.00 -12.26 -20.82
N ALA A 253 27.49 -11.83 -21.98
CA ALA A 253 26.18 -11.24 -22.10
C ALA A 253 25.10 -12.32 -22.08
N VAL A 254 24.05 -12.14 -21.26
CA VAL A 254 22.89 -13.02 -21.26
C VAL A 254 22.02 -12.70 -22.47
N ASP A 255 21.64 -13.71 -23.23
CA ASP A 255 20.70 -13.59 -24.35
C ASP A 255 19.26 -13.46 -23.82
N SER A 256 18.97 -12.28 -23.25
CA SER A 256 17.66 -11.98 -22.66
C SER A 256 16.54 -11.82 -23.69
N PHE A 257 16.89 -11.62 -24.97
CA PHE A 257 15.95 -11.34 -26.06
C PHE A 257 15.97 -12.44 -27.14
N SER A 258 16.37 -13.65 -26.76
CA SER A 258 16.40 -14.80 -27.64
C SER A 258 15.02 -15.14 -28.21
N GLU A 259 14.89 -15.19 -29.55
CA GLU A 259 13.69 -15.68 -30.22
C GLU A 259 13.48 -17.18 -29.96
N ALA A 260 14.56 -17.96 -29.81
CA ALA A 260 14.49 -19.34 -29.40
C ALA A 260 13.89 -19.55 -28.00
N ALA A 261 13.98 -18.52 -27.14
CA ALA A 261 13.33 -18.48 -25.83
C ALA A 261 12.04 -17.66 -25.83
N GLY A 262 11.39 -17.46 -26.99
CA GLY A 262 10.07 -16.88 -27.12
C GLY A 262 10.00 -15.34 -27.21
N ALA A 263 11.14 -14.62 -27.35
CA ALA A 263 11.09 -13.18 -27.61
C ALA A 263 10.57 -12.90 -29.03
N VAL A 264 9.84 -11.78 -29.17
CA VAL A 264 9.41 -11.27 -30.49
C VAL A 264 10.41 -10.23 -30.95
N ALA A 265 10.92 -10.39 -32.16
CA ALA A 265 11.89 -9.49 -32.74
C ALA A 265 11.40 -8.03 -32.76
N GLY A 266 12.23 -7.11 -32.26
CA GLY A 266 11.91 -5.68 -32.20
C GLY A 266 10.92 -5.26 -31.12
N ALA A 267 10.42 -6.18 -30.29
CA ALA A 267 9.60 -5.82 -29.14
C ALA A 267 10.47 -5.29 -27.98
N GLU A 268 9.93 -4.31 -27.25
CA GLU A 268 10.53 -3.83 -26.01
C GLU A 268 10.15 -4.74 -24.84
N TYR A 269 11.14 -5.07 -24.01
CA TYR A 269 10.96 -5.92 -22.84
C TYR A 269 11.57 -5.30 -21.59
N TYR A 270 10.93 -5.57 -20.45
CA TYR A 270 11.52 -5.42 -19.11
C TYR A 270 12.16 -6.73 -18.70
N VAL A 271 13.38 -6.67 -18.12
CA VAL A 271 14.15 -7.81 -17.62
C VAL A 271 14.46 -7.57 -16.15
N TYR A 272 13.95 -8.42 -15.26
CA TYR A 272 13.97 -8.13 -13.83
C TYR A 272 13.86 -9.42 -13.00
N ASN A 273 13.75 -9.28 -11.65
CA ASN A 273 13.54 -10.39 -10.71
C ASN A 273 14.63 -11.47 -10.81
N VAL A 274 15.89 -11.01 -10.87
CA VAL A 274 17.07 -11.84 -11.12
C VAL A 274 17.47 -12.62 -9.87
N ARG A 275 17.77 -13.90 -10.01
CA ARG A 275 18.27 -14.77 -8.94
C ARG A 275 19.06 -15.96 -9.49
N TRP A 276 19.89 -16.55 -8.69
CA TRP A 276 20.59 -17.78 -9.04
C TRP A 276 19.80 -19.01 -8.60
N THR A 277 19.98 -20.14 -9.30
CA THR A 277 19.60 -21.44 -8.79
C THR A 277 20.43 -21.78 -7.55
N PRO A 278 19.90 -22.58 -6.60
CA PRO A 278 20.63 -22.94 -5.36
C PRO A 278 21.99 -23.61 -5.59
N ASP A 279 22.16 -24.31 -6.71
CA ASP A 279 23.39 -24.99 -7.12
C ASP A 279 24.32 -24.13 -8.00
N SER A 280 24.00 -22.85 -8.21
CA SER A 280 24.75 -21.91 -9.05
C SER A 280 24.82 -22.27 -10.54
N SER A 281 24.03 -23.24 -11.00
CA SER A 281 24.11 -23.77 -12.37
C SER A 281 23.48 -22.84 -13.42
N GLU A 282 22.47 -22.04 -13.04
CA GLU A 282 21.75 -21.15 -13.95
C GLU A 282 21.36 -19.83 -13.27
N LEU A 283 21.30 -18.75 -14.07
CA LEU A 283 20.76 -17.46 -13.66
C LEU A 283 19.29 -17.38 -14.09
N ILE A 284 18.39 -17.29 -13.11
CA ILE A 284 16.94 -17.14 -13.36
C ILE A 284 16.59 -15.66 -13.40
N TYR A 285 15.75 -15.26 -14.34
CA TYR A 285 15.22 -13.90 -14.43
C TYR A 285 13.83 -13.88 -15.07
N SER A 286 13.09 -12.80 -14.81
CA SER A 286 11.79 -12.55 -15.42
C SER A 286 11.94 -11.61 -16.63
N ARG A 287 11.12 -11.84 -17.65
CA ARG A 287 10.98 -10.97 -18.82
C ARG A 287 9.50 -10.74 -19.10
N THR A 288 9.11 -9.49 -19.34
CA THR A 288 7.76 -9.14 -19.76
C THR A 288 7.80 -8.10 -20.88
N PRO A 289 6.92 -8.18 -21.91
CA PRO A 289 6.84 -7.14 -22.92
C PRO A 289 6.29 -5.85 -22.30
N ARG A 290 6.43 -4.73 -22.98
CA ARG A 290 5.96 -3.41 -22.55
C ARG A 290 4.49 -3.41 -22.09
N ARG A 291 3.62 -4.22 -22.71
CA ARG A 291 2.21 -4.37 -22.30
C ARG A 291 2.01 -5.13 -20.99
N GLN A 292 3.03 -5.86 -20.53
CA GLN A 292 3.02 -6.63 -19.28
C GLN A 292 1.86 -7.65 -19.18
N ASP A 293 1.36 -8.12 -20.32
CA ASP A 293 0.30 -9.14 -20.44
C ASP A 293 0.85 -10.57 -20.50
N VAL A 294 2.17 -10.72 -20.69
CA VAL A 294 2.92 -11.97 -20.67
C VAL A 294 4.06 -11.88 -19.67
N LEU A 295 4.26 -12.90 -18.87
CA LEU A 295 5.44 -13.09 -18.03
C LEU A 295 6.17 -14.35 -18.47
N ASP A 296 7.42 -14.20 -18.88
CA ASP A 296 8.35 -15.29 -19.10
C ASP A 296 9.36 -15.34 -17.95
N VAL A 297 9.58 -16.52 -17.37
CA VAL A 297 10.71 -16.81 -16.50
C VAL A 297 11.72 -17.61 -17.31
N LEU A 298 12.95 -17.14 -17.35
CA LEU A 298 14.03 -17.71 -18.14
C LEU A 298 15.17 -18.16 -17.24
N ALA A 299 15.95 -19.14 -17.73
CA ALA A 299 17.17 -19.62 -17.10
C ALA A 299 18.33 -19.45 -18.09
N ALA A 300 19.38 -18.75 -17.69
CA ALA A 300 20.57 -18.52 -18.50
C ALA A 300 21.75 -19.37 -18.02
N ASN A 301 22.45 -19.97 -18.95
CA ASN A 301 23.71 -20.66 -18.69
C ASN A 301 24.81 -19.64 -18.42
N PRO A 302 25.49 -19.65 -17.27
CA PRO A 302 26.47 -18.62 -16.91
C PRO A 302 27.74 -18.62 -17.76
N ALA A 303 28.09 -19.75 -18.41
CA ALA A 303 29.28 -19.84 -19.23
C ALA A 303 29.07 -19.35 -20.68
N THR A 304 27.81 -19.42 -21.18
CA THR A 304 27.52 -19.10 -22.60
C THR A 304 26.55 -17.91 -22.74
N GLY A 305 25.82 -17.55 -21.72
CA GLY A 305 24.73 -16.55 -21.75
C GLY A 305 23.45 -17.05 -22.45
N ALA A 306 23.44 -18.27 -22.99
CA ALA A 306 22.27 -18.83 -23.66
C ALA A 306 21.10 -19.03 -22.69
N SER A 307 19.93 -18.56 -23.08
CA SER A 307 18.73 -18.60 -22.25
C SER A 307 17.70 -19.60 -22.76
N ARG A 308 17.00 -20.25 -21.85
CA ARG A 308 15.84 -21.12 -22.11
C ARG A 308 14.63 -20.67 -21.32
N LEU A 309 13.45 -20.95 -21.83
CA LEU A 309 12.19 -20.68 -21.13
C LEU A 309 11.97 -21.71 -20.02
N VAL A 310 11.55 -21.24 -18.84
CA VAL A 310 11.16 -22.07 -17.68
C VAL A 310 9.64 -22.02 -17.48
N VAL A 311 9.07 -20.82 -17.38
CA VAL A 311 7.61 -20.61 -17.24
C VAL A 311 7.20 -19.49 -18.18
N SER A 312 6.03 -19.64 -18.81
CA SER A 312 5.35 -18.53 -19.50
C SER A 312 3.90 -18.50 -19.09
N GLU A 313 3.44 -17.33 -18.66
CA GLU A 313 2.04 -17.08 -18.31
C GLU A 313 1.51 -15.85 -19.02
N ARG A 314 0.20 -15.85 -19.27
CA ARG A 314 -0.46 -14.77 -20.00
C ARG A 314 -1.82 -14.45 -19.37
N GLN A 315 -2.14 -13.15 -19.36
CA GLN A 315 -3.46 -12.63 -19.02
C GLN A 315 -3.98 -11.72 -20.14
N ASP A 316 -5.29 -11.59 -20.27
CA ASP A 316 -5.91 -10.69 -21.26
C ASP A 316 -5.72 -9.21 -20.91
N THR A 317 -5.41 -8.91 -19.64
CA THR A 317 -5.20 -7.56 -19.12
C THR A 317 -3.72 -7.32 -18.81
N TRP A 318 -3.27 -7.65 -17.62
CA TRP A 318 -1.86 -7.66 -17.23
C TRP A 318 -1.57 -8.90 -16.38
N GLN A 319 -0.36 -9.38 -16.46
CA GLN A 319 0.16 -10.47 -15.66
C GLN A 319 0.83 -9.90 -14.39
N GLU A 320 0.66 -10.56 -13.22
CA GLU A 320 1.43 -10.22 -12.04
C GLU A 320 2.93 -10.25 -12.36
N ASN A 321 3.63 -9.16 -12.05
CA ASN A 321 5.04 -9.03 -12.44
C ASN A 321 5.99 -9.83 -11.54
N ARG A 322 5.61 -10.07 -10.30
CA ARG A 322 6.49 -10.70 -9.30
C ARG A 322 5.79 -11.86 -8.61
N PRO A 323 5.31 -12.86 -9.35
CA PRO A 323 4.77 -14.05 -8.74
C PRO A 323 5.86 -14.75 -7.91
N LEU A 324 5.44 -15.36 -6.82
CA LEU A 324 6.36 -16.10 -5.95
C LEU A 324 6.97 -17.28 -6.73
N MET A 325 8.31 -17.38 -6.66
CA MET A 325 9.07 -18.57 -7.07
C MET A 325 9.95 -18.99 -5.90
N ARG A 326 9.66 -20.12 -5.28
CA ARG A 326 10.40 -20.62 -4.11
C ARG A 326 10.94 -22.02 -4.36
N PHE A 327 12.27 -22.13 -4.46
CA PHE A 327 12.94 -23.41 -4.61
C PHE A 327 12.74 -24.30 -3.38
N LEU A 328 12.58 -25.60 -3.61
CA LEU A 328 12.71 -26.65 -2.61
C LEU A 328 14.19 -26.94 -2.36
N LYS A 329 14.48 -27.69 -1.27
CA LYS A 329 15.86 -27.99 -0.85
C LYS A 329 16.66 -28.79 -1.87
N ASP A 330 15.97 -29.54 -2.76
CA ASP A 330 16.63 -30.29 -3.82
C ASP A 330 17.19 -29.40 -4.95
N GLY A 331 16.81 -28.11 -4.97
CA GLY A 331 17.22 -27.14 -6.00
C GLY A 331 16.69 -27.44 -7.41
N GLN A 332 15.91 -28.53 -7.57
CA GLN A 332 15.36 -28.97 -8.86
C GLN A 332 13.87 -28.70 -9.01
N ARG A 333 13.16 -28.48 -7.91
CA ARG A 333 11.74 -28.17 -7.88
C ARG A 333 11.50 -26.82 -7.21
N PHE A 334 10.42 -26.16 -7.61
CA PHE A 334 10.01 -24.90 -7.01
C PHE A 334 8.50 -24.78 -6.92
N ILE A 335 8.05 -24.06 -5.89
CA ILE A 335 6.66 -23.60 -5.76
C ILE A 335 6.53 -22.33 -6.59
N TRP A 336 5.55 -22.31 -7.44
CA TRP A 336 5.22 -21.21 -8.34
C TRP A 336 3.84 -20.63 -8.04
N GLU A 337 3.73 -19.30 -7.96
CA GLU A 337 2.46 -18.59 -7.88
C GLU A 337 1.94 -18.31 -9.29
N THR A 338 0.69 -18.70 -9.57
CA THR A 338 0.04 -18.54 -10.86
C THR A 338 -1.32 -17.88 -10.73
N GLU A 339 -1.73 -17.08 -11.73
CA GLU A 339 -3.08 -16.49 -11.81
C GLU A 339 -3.91 -17.09 -12.98
N LYS A 340 -3.47 -18.15 -13.59
CA LYS A 340 -4.10 -18.72 -14.82
C LYS A 340 -5.56 -19.11 -14.65
N THR A 341 -6.04 -19.34 -13.42
CA THR A 341 -7.43 -19.67 -13.13
C THR A 341 -8.30 -18.45 -12.86
N GLY A 342 -7.71 -17.25 -12.85
CA GLY A 342 -8.36 -16.01 -12.44
C GLY A 342 -8.19 -15.68 -10.95
N PHE A 343 -7.55 -16.57 -10.18
CA PHE A 343 -7.15 -16.36 -8.79
C PHE A 343 -5.69 -16.77 -8.61
N LYS A 344 -4.99 -16.14 -7.68
CA LYS A 344 -3.64 -16.53 -7.28
C LYS A 344 -3.67 -17.89 -6.59
N HIS A 345 -2.86 -18.83 -7.10
CA HIS A 345 -2.71 -20.18 -6.57
C HIS A 345 -1.26 -20.65 -6.63
N TYR A 346 -0.94 -21.73 -5.91
CA TYR A 346 0.38 -22.34 -5.93
C TYR A 346 0.40 -23.63 -6.73
N GLU A 347 1.45 -23.80 -7.52
CA GLU A 347 1.80 -25.03 -8.24
C GLU A 347 3.19 -25.49 -7.84
N LEU A 348 3.46 -26.79 -7.93
CA LEU A 348 4.80 -27.36 -7.89
C LEU A 348 5.27 -27.59 -9.32
N ARG A 349 6.46 -27.08 -9.64
CA ARG A 349 7.11 -27.24 -10.95
C ARG A 349 8.54 -27.75 -10.80
N SER A 350 9.08 -28.38 -11.83
CA SER A 350 10.50 -28.68 -11.97
C SER A 350 11.25 -27.52 -12.62
N LEU A 351 12.56 -27.49 -12.48
CA LEU A 351 13.42 -26.42 -13.02
C LEU A 351 13.43 -26.40 -14.56
N ASP A 352 13.08 -27.51 -15.23
CA ASP A 352 12.85 -27.53 -16.68
C ASP A 352 11.53 -26.86 -17.10
N GLY A 353 10.73 -26.39 -16.14
CA GLY A 353 9.44 -25.73 -16.35
C GLY A 353 8.23 -26.65 -16.35
N SER A 354 8.42 -27.96 -16.25
CA SER A 354 7.32 -28.94 -16.25
C SER A 354 6.43 -28.78 -15.03
N HIS A 355 5.12 -28.79 -15.24
CA HIS A 355 4.13 -28.79 -14.16
C HIS A 355 4.12 -30.18 -13.49
N ILE A 356 4.29 -30.23 -12.18
CA ILE A 356 4.26 -31.45 -11.37
C ILE A 356 2.90 -31.63 -10.72
N ALA A 357 2.43 -30.60 -10.00
CA ALA A 357 1.16 -30.66 -9.27
C ALA A 357 0.56 -29.26 -9.04
N SER A 358 -0.76 -29.16 -9.07
CA SER A 358 -1.47 -28.00 -8.54
C SER A 358 -1.67 -28.18 -7.04
N LEU A 359 -1.09 -27.28 -6.25
CA LEU A 359 -1.09 -27.40 -4.77
C LEU A 359 -2.34 -26.76 -4.14
N THR A 360 -2.89 -25.73 -4.78
CA THR A 360 -4.06 -25.01 -4.28
C THR A 360 -5.06 -24.75 -5.39
N ALA A 361 -6.35 -24.65 -5.04
CA ALA A 361 -7.43 -24.33 -5.97
C ALA A 361 -8.63 -23.75 -5.22
N GLY A 362 -9.49 -22.99 -5.91
CA GLY A 362 -10.72 -22.40 -5.35
C GLY A 362 -11.02 -21.03 -5.97
N ASP A 363 -12.19 -20.49 -5.65
CA ASP A 363 -12.61 -19.15 -6.06
C ASP A 363 -12.14 -18.07 -5.05
N TRP A 364 -10.90 -18.19 -4.62
CA TRP A 364 -10.22 -17.31 -3.67
C TRP A 364 -8.72 -17.27 -3.93
N PRO A 365 -8.06 -16.14 -3.71
CA PRO A 365 -6.62 -16.05 -3.90
C PRO A 365 -5.84 -16.49 -2.67
N VAL A 366 -4.68 -17.15 -2.88
CA VAL A 366 -3.65 -17.29 -1.86
C VAL A 366 -3.04 -15.91 -1.55
N GLU A 367 -2.50 -15.76 -0.33
CA GLU A 367 -1.84 -14.51 0.09
C GLU A 367 -0.34 -14.73 0.30
N SER A 368 0.03 -15.70 1.12
CA SER A 368 1.45 -15.93 1.42
C SER A 368 1.73 -17.38 1.83
N ILE A 369 2.97 -17.82 1.64
CA ILE A 369 3.47 -19.09 2.19
C ILE A 369 3.84 -18.88 3.66
N ALA A 370 3.16 -19.59 4.55
CA ALA A 370 3.47 -19.60 5.97
C ALA A 370 4.66 -20.52 6.31
N LEU A 371 4.70 -21.72 5.70
CA LEU A 371 5.77 -22.70 5.94
C LEU A 371 5.80 -23.71 4.79
N VAL A 372 7.00 -24.13 4.39
CA VAL A 372 7.21 -25.34 3.58
C VAL A 372 7.87 -26.38 4.45
N ASP A 373 7.16 -27.47 4.73
CA ASP A 373 7.68 -28.63 5.44
C ASP A 373 7.91 -29.78 4.46
N GLU A 374 9.10 -29.81 3.88
CA GLU A 374 9.45 -30.82 2.89
C GLU A 374 9.53 -32.24 3.48
N ALA A 375 9.85 -32.34 4.79
CA ALA A 375 9.90 -33.63 5.46
C ALA A 375 8.51 -34.26 5.63
N ALA A 376 7.50 -33.41 5.90
CA ALA A 376 6.10 -33.83 5.97
C ALA A 376 5.40 -33.82 4.60
N GLY A 377 6.07 -33.30 3.56
CA GLY A 377 5.50 -33.09 2.24
C GLY A 377 4.36 -32.07 2.24
N GLU A 378 4.50 -30.95 2.97
CA GLU A 378 3.41 -30.00 3.23
C GLU A 378 3.78 -28.56 2.93
N LEU A 379 2.81 -27.85 2.35
CA LEU A 379 2.80 -26.40 2.16
C LEU A 379 1.72 -25.77 3.04
N TRP A 380 2.12 -24.96 4.00
CA TRP A 380 1.23 -24.14 4.81
C TRP A 380 1.15 -22.74 4.21
N PHE A 381 -0.05 -22.23 3.99
CA PHE A 381 -0.27 -20.97 3.32
C PHE A 381 -1.50 -20.23 3.86
N THR A 382 -1.53 -18.92 3.67
CA THR A 382 -2.70 -18.10 3.95
C THR A 382 -3.46 -17.77 2.67
N ALA A 383 -4.77 -17.61 2.77
CA ALA A 383 -5.66 -17.31 1.66
C ALA A 383 -6.84 -16.45 2.10
N TRP A 384 -7.37 -15.65 1.19
CA TRP A 384 -8.60 -14.87 1.39
C TRP A 384 -9.82 -15.76 1.11
N SER A 385 -10.05 -16.72 1.98
CA SER A 385 -11.00 -17.83 1.81
C SER A 385 -12.00 -17.96 2.96
N GLY A 386 -12.24 -16.89 3.72
CA GLY A 386 -13.23 -16.84 4.79
C GLY A 386 -14.66 -16.87 4.29
N ALA A 387 -15.64 -16.79 5.20
CA ALA A 387 -17.05 -16.68 4.87
C ALA A 387 -17.37 -15.42 4.05
N ILE A 388 -16.56 -14.39 4.23
CA ILE A 388 -16.58 -13.16 3.44
C ILE A 388 -15.16 -12.83 2.91
N ALA A 389 -15.10 -12.14 1.77
CA ALA A 389 -13.84 -11.85 1.09
C ALA A 389 -12.76 -11.12 1.94
N PRO A 390 -13.08 -10.23 2.92
CA PRO A 390 -12.06 -9.59 3.75
C PRO A 390 -11.53 -10.45 4.92
N GLN A 391 -11.76 -11.77 4.92
CA GLN A 391 -11.26 -12.69 5.95
C GLN A 391 -10.18 -13.62 5.41
N GLN A 392 -9.00 -13.58 6.07
CA GLN A 392 -7.87 -14.47 5.77
C GLN A 392 -7.96 -15.74 6.61
N GLN A 393 -7.54 -16.87 6.03
CA GLN A 393 -7.53 -18.19 6.64
C GLN A 393 -6.19 -18.89 6.45
N LEU A 394 -5.85 -19.81 7.38
CA LEU A 394 -4.71 -20.70 7.23
C LEU A 394 -5.13 -22.03 6.63
N HIS A 395 -4.35 -22.48 5.67
CA HIS A 395 -4.50 -23.75 4.97
C HIS A 395 -3.21 -24.56 5.01
N VAL A 396 -3.34 -25.84 4.76
CA VAL A 396 -2.23 -26.74 4.47
C VAL A 396 -2.55 -27.57 3.23
N ALA A 397 -1.60 -27.67 2.30
CA ALA A 397 -1.67 -28.49 1.10
C ALA A 397 -0.57 -29.55 1.11
N LYS A 398 -0.81 -30.67 0.44
CA LYS A 398 0.22 -31.67 0.18
C LYS A 398 1.04 -31.26 -1.04
N LEU A 399 2.37 -31.39 -0.93
CA LEU A 399 3.30 -31.08 -2.04
C LEU A 399 3.15 -32.02 -3.24
N ASP A 400 2.51 -33.17 -3.07
CA ASP A 400 2.17 -34.11 -4.17
C ASP A 400 0.88 -33.73 -4.92
N GLY A 401 0.19 -32.65 -4.49
CA GLY A 401 -1.06 -32.20 -5.08
C GLY A 401 -2.29 -33.04 -4.69
N SER A 402 -2.19 -33.94 -3.72
CA SER A 402 -3.31 -34.82 -3.30
C SER A 402 -4.44 -34.08 -2.60
N GLY A 403 -4.25 -32.80 -2.26
CA GLY A 403 -5.29 -31.93 -1.73
C GLY A 403 -4.81 -30.89 -0.75
N SER A 404 -5.74 -30.00 -0.38
CA SER A 404 -5.53 -28.97 0.65
C SER A 404 -6.72 -28.92 1.61
N VAL A 405 -6.45 -28.54 2.86
CA VAL A 405 -7.50 -28.36 3.88
C VAL A 405 -7.33 -27.02 4.58
N ARG A 406 -8.45 -26.39 4.92
CA ARG A 406 -8.50 -25.20 5.78
C ARG A 406 -8.28 -25.63 7.23
N VAL A 407 -7.35 -24.98 7.92
CA VAL A 407 -6.99 -25.30 9.31
C VAL A 407 -7.75 -24.42 10.31
N THR A 408 -8.02 -23.17 9.98
CA THR A 408 -8.81 -22.25 10.81
C THR A 408 -10.27 -22.35 10.42
N GLY A 409 -11.13 -22.93 11.26
CA GLY A 409 -12.47 -23.38 10.88
C GLY A 409 -13.62 -22.41 11.14
N ASP A 410 -13.43 -21.35 11.91
CA ASP A 410 -14.49 -20.39 12.23
C ASP A 410 -14.47 -19.15 11.32
N ASP A 411 -15.58 -18.37 11.36
CA ASP A 411 -15.83 -17.24 10.48
C ASP A 411 -15.22 -15.95 11.07
N HIS A 412 -13.89 -15.96 11.24
CA HIS A 412 -13.09 -14.81 11.69
C HIS A 412 -11.97 -14.55 10.70
N HIS A 413 -11.42 -13.35 10.76
CA HIS A 413 -10.11 -13.10 10.18
C HIS A 413 -9.04 -13.71 11.09
N HIS A 414 -8.07 -14.44 10.51
CA HIS A 414 -7.00 -15.09 11.25
C HIS A 414 -5.63 -14.56 10.88
N SER A 415 -4.76 -14.45 11.90
CA SER A 415 -3.38 -13.97 11.76
C SER A 415 -2.47 -14.56 12.85
N ASN A 416 -1.19 -14.18 12.88
CA ASN A 416 -0.22 -14.55 13.92
C ASN A 416 -0.13 -16.05 14.21
N PHE A 417 0.01 -16.85 13.17
CA PHE A 417 0.02 -18.32 13.25
C PHE A 417 1.26 -18.85 13.92
N ARG A 418 1.09 -19.82 14.86
CA ARG A 418 2.15 -20.56 15.54
C ARG A 418 1.80 -22.04 15.43
N ILE A 419 2.51 -22.75 14.56
CA ILE A 419 2.25 -24.14 14.21
C ILE A 419 3.02 -25.05 15.20
N SER A 420 2.38 -26.11 15.71
CA SER A 420 3.07 -27.11 16.54
C SER A 420 4.18 -27.82 15.76
N PRO A 421 5.21 -28.38 16.43
CA PRO A 421 6.30 -29.07 15.76
C PRO A 421 5.84 -30.23 14.88
N ASP A 422 4.78 -30.94 15.29
CA ASP A 422 4.17 -32.07 14.58
C ASP A 422 3.13 -31.63 13.53
N GLY A 423 2.76 -30.33 13.48
CA GLY A 423 1.77 -29.80 12.57
C GLY A 423 0.33 -30.17 12.89
N ASN A 424 0.03 -30.71 14.06
CA ASN A 424 -1.33 -31.14 14.42
C ASN A 424 -2.17 -30.03 15.05
N PHE A 425 -1.53 -28.98 15.58
CA PHE A 425 -2.19 -27.86 16.25
C PHE A 425 -1.65 -26.53 15.76
N VAL A 426 -2.52 -25.51 15.80
CA VAL A 426 -2.18 -24.12 15.46
C VAL A 426 -2.73 -23.18 16.51
N VAL A 427 -1.88 -22.33 17.05
CA VAL A 427 -2.30 -21.13 17.79
C VAL A 427 -2.41 -19.98 16.79
N ALA A 428 -3.51 -19.23 16.82
CA ALA A 428 -3.75 -18.11 15.94
C ALA A 428 -4.47 -16.96 16.67
N THR A 429 -4.36 -15.76 16.15
CA THR A 429 -5.25 -14.66 16.48
C THR A 429 -6.49 -14.77 15.61
N ALA A 430 -7.67 -14.76 16.23
CA ALA A 430 -8.97 -14.71 15.57
C ALA A 430 -9.69 -13.42 15.95
N GLU A 431 -10.20 -12.69 14.98
CA GLU A 431 -10.86 -11.39 15.19
C GLU A 431 -11.85 -11.08 14.06
N THR A 432 -12.75 -10.14 14.30
CA THR A 432 -13.51 -9.44 13.24
C THR A 432 -13.52 -7.96 13.52
N THR A 433 -14.04 -7.16 12.61
CA THR A 433 -14.17 -5.71 12.84
C THR A 433 -14.89 -5.38 14.16
N ALA A 434 -15.85 -6.23 14.58
CA ALA A 434 -16.65 -6.06 15.79
C ALA A 434 -16.16 -6.90 17.00
N ILE A 435 -15.41 -7.98 16.75
CA ILE A 435 -14.95 -8.91 17.80
C ILE A 435 -13.47 -8.65 18.06
N ALA A 436 -13.15 -8.29 19.31
CA ALA A 436 -11.78 -8.05 19.73
C ALA A 436 -10.87 -9.28 19.50
N PRO A 437 -9.57 -9.07 19.29
CA PRO A 437 -8.63 -10.16 19.06
C PRO A 437 -8.70 -11.21 20.15
N MET A 438 -8.73 -12.47 19.75
CA MET A 438 -8.68 -13.63 20.62
C MET A 438 -7.51 -14.51 20.21
N THR A 439 -6.75 -15.03 21.17
CA THR A 439 -5.78 -16.09 20.90
C THR A 439 -6.48 -17.45 21.07
N VAL A 440 -6.53 -18.21 20.00
CA VAL A 440 -7.27 -19.47 19.89
C VAL A 440 -6.38 -20.60 19.43
N VAL A 441 -6.77 -21.84 19.74
CA VAL A 441 -6.07 -23.05 19.30
C VAL A 441 -7.00 -23.89 18.43
N TYR A 442 -6.50 -24.31 17.27
CA TYR A 442 -7.18 -25.21 16.35
C TYR A 442 -6.48 -26.56 16.31
N ALA A 443 -7.25 -27.64 16.25
CA ALA A 443 -6.76 -28.96 15.92
C ALA A 443 -6.94 -29.20 14.41
N ARG A 444 -5.88 -29.66 13.76
CA ARG A 444 -5.90 -29.98 12.32
C ARG A 444 -6.65 -31.28 12.01
N GLY A 445 -6.57 -32.28 12.91
CA GLY A 445 -7.15 -33.61 12.76
C GLY A 445 -8.31 -33.86 13.72
N GLY A 446 -8.77 -35.12 13.76
CA GLY A 446 -9.85 -35.59 14.62
C GLY A 446 -11.22 -35.55 13.94
N GLU A 447 -12.30 -35.65 14.73
CA GLU A 447 -13.68 -35.73 14.23
C GLU A 447 -14.17 -34.42 13.57
N ARG A 448 -13.52 -33.28 13.87
CA ARG A 448 -13.85 -31.95 13.35
C ARG A 448 -12.58 -31.18 12.99
N PRO A 449 -11.97 -31.46 11.84
CA PRO A 449 -10.80 -30.70 11.37
C PRO A 449 -11.12 -29.20 11.31
N GLY A 450 -10.21 -28.37 11.82
CA GLY A 450 -10.35 -26.92 11.89
C GLY A 450 -11.29 -26.41 13.00
N ALA A 451 -11.84 -27.29 13.86
CA ALA A 451 -12.60 -26.83 15.01
C ALA A 451 -11.70 -26.15 16.04
N ARG A 452 -12.20 -25.09 16.65
CA ARG A 452 -11.55 -24.42 17.78
C ARG A 452 -11.54 -25.38 18.98
N LEU A 453 -10.31 -25.71 19.44
CA LEU A 453 -10.09 -26.52 20.63
C LEU A 453 -10.24 -25.71 21.90
N ALA A 454 -9.65 -24.52 21.94
CA ALA A 454 -9.67 -23.65 23.10
C ALA A 454 -9.50 -22.18 22.71
N THR A 455 -9.95 -21.29 23.60
CA THR A 455 -9.59 -19.87 23.61
C THR A 455 -8.65 -19.64 24.80
N LEU A 456 -7.45 -19.12 24.52
CA LEU A 456 -6.41 -18.89 25.53
C LEU A 456 -6.49 -17.49 26.13
N ALA A 457 -6.89 -16.51 25.33
CA ALA A 457 -7.04 -15.12 25.75
C ALA A 457 -8.09 -14.42 24.88
N GLU A 458 -8.77 -13.44 25.47
CA GLU A 458 -9.79 -12.62 24.80
C GLU A 458 -9.55 -11.14 25.06
N GLY A 459 -9.61 -10.34 24.00
CA GLY A 459 -9.52 -8.89 24.09
C GLY A 459 -10.77 -8.26 24.70
N SER A 460 -10.57 -7.21 25.47
CA SER A 460 -11.66 -6.54 26.16
C SER A 460 -12.34 -5.48 25.29
N THR A 461 -13.65 -5.56 25.14
CA THR A 461 -14.49 -4.53 24.49
C THR A 461 -15.18 -3.60 25.48
N LYS A 462 -14.94 -3.76 26.80
CA LYS A 462 -15.57 -2.95 27.86
C LYS A 462 -15.33 -1.45 27.70
N GLY A 463 -14.20 -1.07 27.10
CA GLY A 463 -13.86 0.32 26.82
C GLY A 463 -14.88 1.05 25.93
N PHE A 464 -15.58 0.37 25.03
CA PHE A 464 -16.62 0.99 24.20
C PHE A 464 -17.71 1.60 25.09
N ALA A 465 -18.31 0.80 25.97
CA ALA A 465 -19.37 1.28 26.86
C ALA A 465 -18.82 2.31 27.87
N THR A 466 -17.62 2.08 28.43
CA THR A 466 -17.00 2.97 29.42
C THR A 466 -16.74 4.37 28.86
N HIS A 467 -16.38 4.46 27.58
CA HIS A 467 -16.01 5.71 26.93
C HIS A 467 -17.08 6.26 25.98
N GLY A 468 -18.22 5.59 25.82
CA GLY A 468 -19.26 5.99 24.88
C GLY A 468 -18.79 5.98 23.44
N LEU A 469 -17.99 4.99 23.08
CA LEU A 469 -17.49 4.75 21.74
C LEU A 469 -18.28 3.61 21.07
N ALA A 470 -18.36 3.63 19.76
CA ALA A 470 -18.91 2.55 18.97
C ALA A 470 -17.78 1.84 18.20
N PRO A 471 -17.84 0.50 18.04
CA PRO A 471 -16.91 -0.22 17.18
C PRO A 471 -17.08 0.21 15.73
N THR A 472 -16.02 0.09 14.93
CA THR A 472 -16.10 0.20 13.48
C THR A 472 -17.02 -0.89 12.93
N GLU A 473 -17.91 -0.53 12.01
CA GLU A 473 -18.83 -1.46 11.36
C GLU A 473 -18.29 -1.87 9.98
N LEU A 474 -18.27 -3.16 9.69
CA LEU A 474 -18.10 -3.69 8.34
C LEU A 474 -19.45 -3.68 7.63
N PHE A 475 -19.55 -3.08 6.46
CA PHE A 475 -20.76 -3.06 5.65
C PHE A 475 -20.51 -3.56 4.23
N THR A 476 -21.59 -3.91 3.54
CA THR A 476 -21.56 -4.25 2.12
C THR A 476 -22.49 -3.35 1.33
N CYS A 477 -22.14 -3.10 0.09
CA CYS A 477 -23.00 -2.43 -0.88
C CYS A 477 -22.82 -3.02 -2.28
N LYS A 478 -23.62 -2.60 -3.23
CA LYS A 478 -23.39 -2.91 -4.64
C LYS A 478 -22.46 -1.87 -5.25
N ALA A 479 -21.55 -2.32 -6.11
CA ALA A 479 -20.76 -1.47 -6.97
C ALA A 479 -21.63 -0.67 -7.94
N ALA A 480 -21.04 0.24 -8.67
CA ALA A 480 -21.75 1.05 -9.67
C ALA A 480 -22.36 0.21 -10.81
N ASP A 481 -21.91 -1.05 -11.01
CA ASP A 481 -22.55 -1.98 -11.95
C ASP A 481 -23.89 -2.56 -11.47
N GLY A 482 -24.26 -2.35 -10.20
CA GLY A 482 -25.46 -2.88 -9.58
C GLY A 482 -25.38 -4.37 -9.19
N GLU A 483 -24.30 -5.07 -9.48
CA GLU A 483 -24.12 -6.52 -9.30
C GLU A 483 -23.03 -6.86 -8.29
N THR A 484 -21.82 -6.35 -8.49
CA THR A 484 -20.64 -6.69 -7.69
C THR A 484 -20.79 -6.20 -6.25
N VAL A 485 -20.57 -7.10 -5.28
CA VAL A 485 -20.57 -6.72 -3.85
C VAL A 485 -19.27 -6.04 -3.51
N LEU A 486 -19.33 -4.86 -2.93
CA LEU A 486 -18.20 -4.16 -2.31
C LEU A 486 -18.24 -4.33 -0.80
N TYR A 487 -17.06 -4.28 -0.17
CA TYR A 487 -16.91 -4.22 1.28
C TYR A 487 -16.36 -2.86 1.68
N GLY A 488 -16.91 -2.33 2.78
CA GLY A 488 -16.44 -1.07 3.36
C GLY A 488 -16.50 -1.10 4.87
N ARG A 489 -15.83 -0.13 5.49
CA ARG A 489 -15.87 0.10 6.93
C ARG A 489 -16.38 1.50 7.21
N ILE A 490 -17.14 1.64 8.31
CA ILE A 490 -17.62 2.93 8.80
C ILE A 490 -17.25 3.09 10.29
N ALA A 491 -16.50 4.14 10.62
CA ALA A 491 -16.16 4.51 11.97
C ALA A 491 -17.01 5.71 12.43
N TYR A 492 -17.41 5.67 13.70
CA TYR A 492 -18.39 6.56 14.30
C TYR A 492 -17.76 7.61 15.24
N PRO A 493 -18.34 8.82 15.33
CA PRO A 493 -17.92 9.79 16.33
C PRO A 493 -18.23 9.28 17.75
N PRO A 494 -17.45 9.75 18.77
CA PRO A 494 -17.76 9.42 20.15
C PRO A 494 -19.14 9.98 20.55
N ALA A 495 -19.84 9.27 21.43
CA ALA A 495 -21.24 9.55 21.79
C ALA A 495 -22.17 9.61 20.56
N PHE A 496 -21.97 8.68 19.63
CA PHE A 496 -22.76 8.58 18.42
C PHE A 496 -24.26 8.49 18.72
N ASP A 497 -25.05 9.31 18.04
CA ASP A 497 -26.49 9.37 18.16
C ASP A 497 -27.14 9.08 16.80
N PRO A 498 -27.76 7.92 16.58
CA PRO A 498 -28.32 7.53 15.29
C PRO A 498 -29.49 8.39 14.82
N THR A 499 -30.01 9.30 15.66
CA THR A 499 -31.08 10.23 15.31
C THR A 499 -30.56 11.51 14.66
N LYS A 500 -29.25 11.78 14.76
CA LYS A 500 -28.60 12.95 14.15
C LYS A 500 -28.05 12.62 12.77
N LYS A 501 -27.80 13.66 11.97
CA LYS A 501 -27.13 13.54 10.68
C LYS A 501 -25.67 13.99 10.77
N TYR A 502 -24.76 13.17 10.25
CA TYR A 502 -23.34 13.40 10.26
C TYR A 502 -22.78 13.53 8.86
N PRO A 503 -21.90 14.52 8.59
CA PRO A 503 -21.15 14.56 7.36
C PRO A 503 -20.18 13.36 7.27
N VAL A 504 -19.85 12.95 6.07
CA VAL A 504 -18.98 11.81 5.78
C VAL A 504 -17.66 12.26 5.22
N ILE A 505 -16.57 11.63 5.63
CA ILE A 505 -15.28 11.66 4.93
C ILE A 505 -14.98 10.25 4.43
N VAL A 506 -14.81 10.11 3.12
CA VAL A 506 -14.26 8.90 2.51
C VAL A 506 -12.75 9.00 2.52
N ASP A 507 -12.07 8.08 3.23
CA ASP A 507 -10.62 7.95 3.26
C ASP A 507 -10.24 6.76 2.37
N THR A 508 -9.66 7.03 1.19
CA THR A 508 -9.49 6.03 0.15
C THR A 508 -8.05 5.96 -0.36
N TYR A 509 -7.65 4.77 -0.81
CA TYR A 509 -6.57 4.57 -1.76
C TYR A 509 -7.15 4.16 -3.13
N GLY A 510 -7.88 3.04 -3.18
CA GLY A 510 -8.69 2.58 -4.32
C GLY A 510 -7.91 2.09 -5.54
N GLY A 511 -6.57 2.14 -5.51
CA GLY A 511 -5.71 1.72 -6.61
C GLY A 511 -5.43 0.21 -6.65
N PRO A 512 -4.84 -0.30 -7.72
CA PRO A 512 -4.72 -1.74 -8.00
C PRO A 512 -3.75 -2.50 -7.10
N THR A 513 -2.96 -1.83 -6.27
CA THR A 513 -1.93 -2.50 -5.45
C THR A 513 -2.26 -2.58 -3.97
N ILE A 514 -3.30 -1.86 -3.49
CA ILE A 514 -3.58 -1.74 -2.06
C ILE A 514 -5.04 -2.11 -1.75
N ARG A 515 -5.20 -3.01 -0.77
CA ARG A 515 -6.45 -3.35 -0.12
C ARG A 515 -6.52 -2.65 1.24
N LEU A 516 -7.62 -1.96 1.54
CA LEU A 516 -7.82 -1.26 2.81
C LEU A 516 -8.83 -1.95 3.73
N VAL A 517 -9.76 -2.71 3.18
CA VAL A 517 -10.83 -3.35 3.96
C VAL A 517 -10.46 -4.79 4.28
N VAL A 518 -10.16 -5.01 5.56
CA VAL A 518 -9.93 -6.33 6.15
C VAL A 518 -10.84 -6.44 7.37
N ASP A 519 -11.44 -7.62 7.59
CA ASP A 519 -12.33 -7.86 8.73
C ASP A 519 -11.52 -8.09 10.01
N ARG A 520 -10.70 -7.08 10.38
CA ARG A 520 -9.89 -7.04 11.60
C ARG A 520 -10.50 -6.06 12.58
N PHE A 521 -10.30 -6.36 13.86
CA PHE A 521 -10.79 -5.52 14.94
C PHE A 521 -10.26 -4.08 14.81
N ASP A 522 -11.19 -3.15 14.94
CA ASP A 522 -10.90 -1.73 14.88
C ASP A 522 -11.69 -1.00 15.96
N ALA A 523 -10.97 -0.45 16.92
CA ALA A 523 -11.57 0.29 18.03
C ALA A 523 -12.17 1.65 17.60
N GLY A 524 -12.12 1.99 16.32
CA GLY A 524 -12.60 3.25 15.75
C GLY A 524 -11.46 4.12 15.23
N ASP A 525 -11.79 5.33 14.82
CA ASP A 525 -10.81 6.31 14.33
C ASP A 525 -10.91 7.62 15.14
N PRO A 526 -9.81 8.09 15.76
CA PRO A 526 -9.83 9.33 16.56
C PRO A 526 -10.28 10.56 15.77
N ARG A 527 -10.11 10.57 14.45
CA ARG A 527 -10.51 11.68 13.58
C ARG A 527 -12.01 11.90 13.55
N THR A 528 -12.82 10.87 13.88
CA THR A 528 -14.28 10.98 14.01
C THR A 528 -14.71 11.92 15.14
N ALA A 529 -13.83 12.18 16.12
CA ALA A 529 -14.07 13.15 17.17
C ALA A 529 -14.25 14.59 16.67
N LEU A 530 -13.91 14.87 15.41
CA LEU A 530 -14.23 16.14 14.76
C LEU A 530 -15.71 16.23 14.33
N GLY A 531 -16.49 15.16 14.48
CA GLY A 531 -17.92 15.12 14.16
C GLY A 531 -18.24 14.53 12.77
N PHE A 532 -17.33 13.77 12.20
CA PHE A 532 -17.49 13.05 10.93
C PHE A 532 -17.74 11.56 11.14
N LEU A 533 -18.44 10.95 10.20
CA LEU A 533 -18.30 9.52 9.92
C LEU A 533 -17.10 9.34 9.00
N LEU A 534 -16.23 8.36 9.29
CA LEU A 534 -15.15 8.00 8.39
C LEU A 534 -15.48 6.68 7.68
N VAL A 535 -15.41 6.69 6.36
CA VAL A 535 -15.76 5.57 5.50
C VAL A 535 -14.55 5.19 4.66
N THR A 536 -14.29 3.88 4.57
CA THR A 536 -13.27 3.30 3.68
C THR A 536 -13.93 2.18 2.89
N VAL A 537 -13.68 2.13 1.58
CA VAL A 537 -14.28 1.13 0.68
C VAL A 537 -13.20 0.59 -0.27
N ASP A 538 -13.18 -0.74 -0.45
CA ASP A 538 -12.43 -1.37 -1.53
C ASP A 538 -13.31 -1.47 -2.78
N ASN A 539 -13.05 -0.61 -3.74
CA ASN A 539 -13.71 -0.59 -5.05
C ASN A 539 -13.18 -1.71 -5.97
N ARG A 540 -13.87 -1.99 -7.06
CA ARG A 540 -13.30 -2.79 -8.16
C ARG A 540 -12.03 -2.12 -8.67
N GLY A 541 -11.03 -2.92 -9.00
CA GLY A 541 -9.66 -2.48 -9.28
C GLY A 541 -8.69 -2.73 -8.14
N THR A 542 -9.14 -2.90 -6.88
CA THR A 542 -8.27 -3.26 -5.76
C THR A 542 -7.96 -4.76 -5.71
N PRO A 543 -6.83 -5.20 -5.08
CA PRO A 543 -6.38 -6.58 -5.11
C PRO A 543 -7.14 -7.50 -4.13
N GLY A 544 -6.86 -8.82 -4.25
CA GLY A 544 -7.26 -9.82 -3.27
C GLY A 544 -8.67 -10.40 -3.47
N ARG A 545 -9.26 -10.21 -4.66
CA ARG A 545 -10.57 -10.76 -5.02
C ARG A 545 -10.60 -11.42 -6.40
N GLY A 546 -9.42 -11.77 -6.90
CA GLY A 546 -9.22 -12.38 -8.20
C GLY A 546 -9.18 -11.39 -9.37
N LYS A 547 -8.64 -11.85 -10.48
CA LYS A 547 -8.29 -11.03 -11.67
C LYS A 547 -9.49 -10.27 -12.25
N LYS A 548 -10.68 -10.86 -12.28
CA LYS A 548 -11.90 -10.19 -12.78
C LYS A 548 -12.25 -8.94 -11.98
N PHE A 549 -12.08 -8.97 -10.65
CA PHE A 549 -12.34 -7.82 -9.79
C PHE A 549 -11.23 -6.77 -9.92
N GLU A 550 -9.98 -7.21 -9.92
CA GLU A 550 -8.79 -6.36 -10.05
C GLU A 550 -8.73 -5.65 -11.39
N SER A 551 -9.07 -6.33 -12.47
CA SER A 551 -8.99 -5.78 -13.83
C SER A 551 -10.22 -4.97 -14.26
N ALA A 552 -11.22 -4.80 -13.41
CA ALA A 552 -12.41 -4.03 -13.76
C ALA A 552 -12.13 -2.57 -14.13
N ALA A 553 -11.07 -1.97 -13.56
CA ALA A 553 -10.62 -0.61 -13.85
C ALA A 553 -9.58 -0.55 -15.02
N TYR A 554 -9.21 -1.68 -15.62
CA TYR A 554 -8.26 -1.74 -16.71
C TYR A 554 -8.68 -0.86 -17.88
N LEU A 555 -7.76 -0.04 -18.40
CA LEU A 555 -7.95 1.01 -19.41
C LEU A 555 -8.88 2.16 -18.99
N LYS A 556 -9.35 2.19 -17.72
CA LYS A 556 -10.38 3.12 -17.23
C LYS A 556 -10.12 3.60 -15.80
N LEU A 557 -8.85 3.79 -15.43
CA LEU A 557 -8.50 4.34 -14.11
C LEU A 557 -9.20 5.68 -13.89
N GLY A 558 -9.75 5.89 -12.69
CA GLY A 558 -10.54 7.08 -12.33
C GLY A 558 -11.98 7.07 -12.82
N VAL A 559 -12.44 5.99 -13.43
CA VAL A 559 -13.83 5.84 -13.90
C VAL A 559 -14.56 4.81 -13.05
N VAL A 560 -14.22 3.52 -13.20
CA VAL A 560 -14.90 2.42 -12.51
C VAL A 560 -14.68 2.46 -11.01
N ASP A 561 -13.45 2.66 -10.60
CA ASP A 561 -12.99 2.77 -9.22
C ASP A 561 -13.66 3.93 -8.47
N LEU A 562 -13.72 5.12 -9.09
CA LEU A 562 -14.36 6.29 -8.51
C LEU A 562 -15.90 6.17 -8.49
N ASP A 563 -16.50 5.60 -9.53
CA ASP A 563 -17.95 5.38 -9.58
C ASP A 563 -18.39 4.38 -8.48
N ASP A 564 -17.55 3.40 -8.13
CA ASP A 564 -17.79 2.48 -7.02
C ASP A 564 -17.69 3.17 -5.65
N GLN A 565 -16.71 4.07 -5.45
CA GLN A 565 -16.61 4.90 -4.24
C GLN A 565 -17.88 5.74 -4.05
N ALA A 566 -18.37 6.35 -5.13
CA ALA A 566 -19.60 7.13 -5.11
C ALA A 566 -20.83 6.26 -4.84
N ALA A 567 -20.92 5.07 -5.44
CA ALA A 567 -22.04 4.14 -5.21
C ALA A 567 -22.13 3.71 -3.74
N ALA A 568 -21.01 3.50 -3.07
CA ALA A 568 -20.97 3.17 -1.65
C ALA A 568 -21.54 4.31 -0.78
N VAL A 569 -21.17 5.56 -1.08
CA VAL A 569 -21.72 6.73 -0.36
C VAL A 569 -23.23 6.87 -0.59
N VAL A 570 -23.68 6.73 -1.83
CA VAL A 570 -25.12 6.78 -2.19
C VAL A 570 -25.88 5.69 -1.44
N HIS A 571 -25.34 4.47 -1.39
CA HIS A 571 -25.92 3.36 -0.62
C HIS A 571 -26.05 3.70 0.87
N LEU A 572 -24.98 4.20 1.50
CA LEU A 572 -25.01 4.59 2.91
C LEU A 572 -26.02 5.68 3.18
N ALA A 573 -26.09 6.72 2.35
CA ALA A 573 -27.07 7.81 2.51
C ALA A 573 -28.52 7.34 2.36
N ALA A 574 -28.77 6.33 1.53
CA ALA A 574 -30.10 5.75 1.33
C ALA A 574 -30.53 4.78 2.44
N THR A 575 -29.57 4.07 3.07
CA THR A 575 -29.85 2.98 4.02
C THR A 575 -29.59 3.35 5.48
N ARG A 576 -28.86 4.44 5.74
CA ARG A 576 -28.47 4.90 7.08
C ARG A 576 -28.99 6.33 7.31
N PRO A 577 -30.08 6.52 8.08
CA PRO A 577 -30.70 7.84 8.30
C PRO A 577 -29.75 8.91 8.87
N PHE A 578 -28.72 8.48 9.60
CA PHE A 578 -27.70 9.33 10.19
C PHE A 578 -26.62 9.80 9.23
N VAL A 579 -26.55 9.27 8.00
CA VAL A 579 -25.61 9.71 6.96
C VAL A 579 -26.18 10.93 6.25
N ASP A 580 -25.40 12.02 6.23
CA ASP A 580 -25.73 13.22 5.47
C ASP A 580 -25.09 13.19 4.08
N GLY A 581 -25.80 12.63 3.12
CA GLY A 581 -25.33 12.57 1.72
C GLY A 581 -25.15 13.92 1.05
N THR A 582 -25.53 15.05 1.68
CA THR A 582 -25.32 16.40 1.15
C THR A 582 -24.04 17.06 1.67
N ARG A 583 -23.32 16.39 2.58
CA ARG A 583 -22.07 16.87 3.19
C ARG A 583 -21.01 15.75 3.19
N VAL A 584 -20.48 15.45 2.02
CA VAL A 584 -19.53 14.36 1.81
C VAL A 584 -18.19 14.90 1.35
N GLY A 585 -17.13 14.52 2.05
CA GLY A 585 -15.74 14.75 1.67
C GLY A 585 -15.04 13.48 1.23
N ILE A 586 -13.94 13.63 0.50
CA ILE A 586 -13.06 12.53 0.10
C ILE A 586 -11.60 12.96 0.25
N THR A 587 -10.75 12.06 0.74
CA THR A 587 -9.31 12.29 0.88
C THR A 587 -8.52 11.03 0.62
N GLY A 588 -7.28 11.18 0.22
CA GLY A 588 -6.32 10.13 0.03
C GLY A 588 -4.99 10.66 -0.47
N SER A 589 -3.98 9.80 -0.50
CA SER A 589 -2.64 10.12 -0.98
C SER A 589 -2.32 9.28 -2.21
N SER A 590 -1.48 9.82 -3.12
CA SER A 590 -1.06 9.11 -4.33
C SER A 590 -2.29 8.75 -5.20
N TYR A 591 -2.53 7.49 -5.50
CA TYR A 591 -3.75 7.05 -6.19
C TYR A 591 -5.03 7.50 -5.44
N GLY A 592 -5.03 7.44 -4.11
CA GLY A 592 -6.13 7.97 -3.30
C GLY A 592 -6.32 9.49 -3.45
N GLY A 593 -5.23 10.24 -3.63
CA GLY A 593 -5.26 11.66 -4.00
C GLY A 593 -5.86 11.88 -5.39
N TYR A 594 -5.55 11.01 -6.34
CA TYR A 594 -6.16 10.98 -7.66
C TYR A 594 -7.68 10.80 -7.58
N LEU A 595 -8.15 9.79 -6.83
CA LEU A 595 -9.59 9.59 -6.61
C LEU A 595 -10.23 10.76 -5.86
N ALA A 596 -9.53 11.35 -4.89
CA ALA A 596 -10.05 12.50 -4.15
C ALA A 596 -10.27 13.70 -5.06
N ALA A 597 -9.31 14.07 -5.91
CA ALA A 597 -9.48 15.13 -6.90
C ALA A 597 -10.61 14.81 -7.89
N GLY A 598 -10.65 13.57 -8.38
CA GLY A 598 -11.71 13.07 -9.27
C GLY A 598 -13.09 13.11 -8.63
N GLY A 599 -13.19 12.91 -7.32
CA GLY A 599 -14.44 12.97 -6.57
C GLY A 599 -15.20 14.26 -6.81
N VAL A 600 -14.55 15.40 -6.66
CA VAL A 600 -15.18 16.73 -6.85
C VAL A 600 -15.19 17.19 -8.31
N ILE A 601 -14.38 16.57 -9.19
CA ILE A 601 -14.35 16.92 -10.62
C ILE A 601 -15.34 16.06 -11.42
N ARG A 602 -15.36 14.74 -11.23
CA ARG A 602 -16.20 13.81 -11.97
C ARG A 602 -17.50 13.45 -11.25
N ARG A 603 -17.45 13.32 -9.92
CA ARG A 603 -18.57 12.90 -9.06
C ARG A 603 -18.93 13.98 -8.03
N GLY A 604 -18.91 15.24 -8.47
CA GLY A 604 -19.37 16.38 -7.67
C GLY A 604 -20.86 16.35 -7.31
N ASP A 605 -21.63 15.42 -7.91
CA ASP A 605 -22.98 15.04 -7.50
C ASP A 605 -23.02 14.33 -6.14
N VAL A 606 -21.91 13.69 -5.71
CA VAL A 606 -21.77 12.95 -4.46
C VAL A 606 -20.75 13.60 -3.51
N PHE A 607 -19.60 14.04 -4.04
CA PHE A 607 -18.51 14.57 -3.22
C PHE A 607 -18.48 16.11 -3.28
N HIS A 608 -18.52 16.76 -2.12
CA HIS A 608 -18.67 18.20 -1.97
C HIS A 608 -17.36 18.90 -1.57
N ALA A 609 -16.39 18.15 -1.02
CA ALA A 609 -15.07 18.64 -0.66
C ALA A 609 -14.02 17.54 -0.85
N ALA A 610 -12.82 17.91 -1.31
CA ALA A 610 -11.73 16.97 -1.48
C ALA A 610 -10.40 17.55 -1.00
N VAL A 611 -9.59 16.72 -0.35
CA VAL A 611 -8.16 16.98 -0.11
C VAL A 611 -7.36 15.89 -0.83
N ALA A 612 -6.70 16.29 -1.90
CA ALA A 612 -5.91 15.41 -2.75
C ALA A 612 -4.43 15.60 -2.45
N ILE A 613 -3.77 14.54 -1.97
CA ILE A 613 -2.38 14.57 -1.51
C ILE A 613 -1.51 13.82 -2.52
N SER A 614 -0.45 14.47 -3.03
CA SER A 614 0.55 13.89 -3.96
C SER A 614 -0.12 13.13 -5.11
N ALA A 615 -1.15 13.74 -5.72
CA ALA A 615 -2.04 13.09 -6.66
C ALA A 615 -1.47 13.09 -8.09
N PRO A 616 -1.41 11.95 -8.81
CA PRO A 616 -1.36 11.98 -10.27
C PRO A 616 -2.67 12.60 -10.78
N THR A 617 -2.59 13.61 -11.63
CA THR A 617 -3.79 14.32 -12.15
C THR A 617 -4.04 14.04 -13.63
N ASP A 618 -3.03 13.51 -14.29
CA ASP A 618 -3.10 12.97 -15.65
C ASP A 618 -2.07 11.82 -15.75
N TRP A 619 -2.51 10.65 -16.10
CA TRP A 619 -1.66 9.45 -16.18
C TRP A 619 -0.54 9.56 -17.22
N ARG A 620 -0.59 10.53 -18.13
CA ARG A 620 0.52 10.85 -19.05
C ARG A 620 1.75 11.42 -18.33
N ASN A 621 1.59 11.84 -17.07
CA ASN A 621 2.67 12.41 -16.26
C ASN A 621 3.36 11.37 -15.34
N TYR A 622 2.80 10.16 -15.23
CA TYR A 622 3.38 9.12 -14.40
C TYR A 622 4.35 8.24 -15.22
N ASP A 623 4.97 7.22 -14.60
CA ASP A 623 5.93 6.37 -15.28
C ASP A 623 5.30 5.35 -16.24
N THR A 624 6.13 4.73 -17.08
CA THR A 624 5.70 3.75 -18.08
C THR A 624 5.27 2.43 -17.46
N ILE A 625 6.04 1.87 -16.51
CA ILE A 625 5.81 0.50 -16.02
C ILE A 625 4.48 0.38 -15.31
N TYR A 626 4.20 1.30 -14.38
CA TYR A 626 2.89 1.34 -13.69
C TYR A 626 1.77 1.69 -14.66
N THR A 627 1.90 2.81 -15.35
CA THR A 627 0.79 3.36 -16.12
C THR A 627 0.41 2.47 -17.29
N GLU A 628 1.37 1.98 -18.05
CA GLU A 628 1.09 1.16 -19.23
C GLU A 628 0.59 -0.24 -18.88
N ARG A 629 0.95 -0.75 -17.69
CA ARG A 629 0.38 -1.99 -17.15
C ARG A 629 -1.14 -1.92 -17.08
N TYR A 630 -1.68 -0.80 -16.61
CA TYR A 630 -3.12 -0.64 -16.38
C TYR A 630 -3.85 0.14 -17.46
N MET A 631 -3.15 0.98 -18.23
CA MET A 631 -3.75 1.89 -19.21
C MET A 631 -3.26 1.68 -20.64
N ARG A 632 -2.25 0.83 -20.87
CA ARG A 632 -1.46 0.78 -22.11
C ARG A 632 -0.85 2.15 -22.46
N THR A 633 -0.34 2.31 -23.69
CA THR A 633 0.18 3.61 -24.13
C THR A 633 -0.95 4.60 -24.43
N PRO A 634 -0.70 5.92 -24.38
CA PRO A 634 -1.69 6.93 -24.77
C PRO A 634 -2.13 6.81 -26.24
N GLN A 635 -1.28 6.23 -27.10
CA GLN A 635 -1.59 5.99 -28.51
C GLN A 635 -2.60 4.84 -28.69
N GLU A 636 -2.55 3.83 -27.81
CA GLU A 636 -3.46 2.69 -27.83
C GLU A 636 -4.77 2.96 -27.11
N ASN A 637 -4.79 3.85 -26.12
CA ASN A 637 -5.94 4.11 -25.23
C ASN A 637 -6.16 5.60 -24.96
N ALA A 638 -6.16 6.44 -25.98
CA ALA A 638 -6.32 7.88 -25.83
C ALA A 638 -7.60 8.28 -25.07
N GLU A 639 -8.71 7.58 -25.32
CA GLU A 639 -10.01 7.83 -24.67
C GLU A 639 -9.97 7.53 -23.16
N GLY A 640 -9.33 6.43 -22.75
CA GLY A 640 -9.18 6.07 -21.33
C GLY A 640 -8.34 7.10 -20.58
N TYR A 641 -7.22 7.54 -21.17
CA TYR A 641 -6.40 8.61 -20.59
C TYR A 641 -7.17 9.92 -20.46
N ASP A 642 -8.00 10.28 -21.46
CA ASP A 642 -8.79 11.49 -21.42
C ASP A 642 -9.91 11.43 -20.40
N ALA A 643 -10.55 10.27 -20.24
CA ALA A 643 -11.61 10.05 -19.26
C ALA A 643 -11.10 10.10 -17.81
N GLY A 644 -9.83 9.74 -17.59
CA GLY A 644 -9.14 9.78 -16.29
C GLY A 644 -8.24 11.00 -16.08
N SER A 645 -8.25 11.99 -16.98
CA SER A 645 -7.45 13.23 -16.83
C SER A 645 -8.24 14.32 -16.12
N TRP A 646 -7.89 14.59 -14.88
CA TRP A 646 -8.51 15.71 -14.15
C TRP A 646 -8.12 17.06 -14.71
N VAL A 647 -6.97 17.16 -15.38
CA VAL A 647 -6.54 18.36 -16.13
C VAL A 647 -7.52 18.66 -17.26
N LYS A 648 -7.86 17.66 -18.08
CA LYS A 648 -8.85 17.81 -19.17
C LYS A 648 -10.26 18.05 -18.66
N LEU A 649 -10.60 17.46 -17.52
CA LEU A 649 -11.93 17.55 -16.93
C LEU A 649 -12.08 18.69 -15.91
N ALA A 650 -11.09 19.56 -15.74
CA ALA A 650 -11.06 20.65 -14.76
C ALA A 650 -12.33 21.52 -14.77
N GLY A 651 -12.94 21.74 -15.96
CA GLY A 651 -14.19 22.48 -16.12
C GLY A 651 -15.41 21.88 -15.41
N LYS A 652 -15.35 20.59 -15.05
CA LYS A 652 -16.42 19.88 -14.33
C LYS A 652 -16.34 20.00 -12.81
N LEU A 653 -15.33 20.69 -12.25
CA LEU A 653 -15.19 20.89 -10.81
C LEU A 653 -16.46 21.51 -10.21
N GLN A 654 -17.09 20.83 -9.23
CA GLN A 654 -18.30 21.30 -8.55
C GLN A 654 -18.10 21.54 -7.06
N GLY A 655 -17.27 20.74 -6.40
CA GLY A 655 -17.00 20.84 -4.97
C GLY A 655 -15.82 21.75 -4.62
N LYS A 656 -15.47 21.82 -3.33
CA LYS A 656 -14.25 22.47 -2.85
C LYS A 656 -13.06 21.54 -3.00
N LEU A 657 -11.99 22.01 -3.62
CA LEU A 657 -10.77 21.25 -3.85
C LEU A 657 -9.59 21.87 -3.11
N MET A 658 -8.85 21.04 -2.39
CA MET A 658 -7.54 21.38 -1.83
C MET A 658 -6.49 20.39 -2.34
N LEU A 659 -5.38 20.91 -2.83
CA LEU A 659 -4.26 20.14 -3.38
C LEU A 659 -3.05 20.26 -2.43
N PHE A 660 -2.47 19.13 -2.03
CA PHE A 660 -1.20 19.05 -1.31
C PHE A 660 -0.15 18.39 -2.20
N HIS A 661 1.07 18.92 -2.22
CA HIS A 661 2.15 18.30 -2.98
C HIS A 661 3.53 18.65 -2.42
N GLY A 662 4.43 17.66 -2.41
CA GLY A 662 5.84 17.84 -2.09
C GLY A 662 6.65 18.30 -3.31
N MET A 663 7.56 19.27 -3.14
CA MET A 663 8.36 19.78 -4.27
C MET A 663 9.53 18.86 -4.66
N LEU A 664 9.86 17.90 -3.78
CA LEU A 664 10.88 16.88 -4.04
C LEU A 664 10.26 15.51 -4.39
N ASP A 665 8.98 15.49 -4.75
CA ASP A 665 8.28 14.27 -5.15
C ASP A 665 8.85 13.75 -6.48
N ASP A 666 9.71 12.74 -6.38
CA ASP A 666 10.37 12.05 -7.49
C ASP A 666 9.54 10.88 -8.06
N ASN A 667 8.38 10.62 -7.46
CA ASN A 667 7.43 9.59 -7.89
C ASN A 667 6.28 10.23 -8.70
N VAL A 668 5.39 10.95 -8.02
CA VAL A 668 4.34 11.75 -8.65
C VAL A 668 4.83 13.19 -8.78
N HIS A 669 5.47 13.50 -9.88
CA HIS A 669 6.12 14.81 -10.06
C HIS A 669 5.19 15.99 -9.83
N PRO A 670 5.69 17.13 -9.28
CA PRO A 670 4.91 18.35 -9.05
C PRO A 670 4.21 18.91 -10.30
N THR A 671 4.65 18.50 -11.49
CA THR A 671 3.98 18.80 -12.77
C THR A 671 2.48 18.47 -12.72
N ASN A 672 2.09 17.38 -12.02
CA ASN A 672 0.70 16.98 -11.87
C ASN A 672 -0.14 18.07 -11.21
N VAL A 673 0.28 18.55 -10.05
CA VAL A 673 -0.47 19.58 -9.32
C VAL A 673 -0.47 20.90 -10.06
N PHE A 674 0.62 21.26 -10.71
CA PHE A 674 0.72 22.54 -11.45
C PHE A 674 -0.09 22.54 -12.74
N GLN A 675 -0.16 21.43 -13.48
CA GLN A 675 -1.02 21.33 -14.67
C GLN A 675 -2.51 21.47 -14.33
N LEU A 676 -2.97 20.77 -13.26
CA LEU A 676 -4.35 20.91 -12.81
C LEU A 676 -4.63 22.33 -12.30
N SER A 677 -3.70 22.91 -11.53
CA SER A 677 -3.81 24.30 -11.05
C SER A 677 -3.95 25.30 -12.20
N ASN A 678 -3.09 25.17 -13.22
CA ASN A 678 -3.15 26.02 -14.42
C ASN A 678 -4.46 25.84 -15.19
N ALA A 679 -4.96 24.60 -15.33
CA ALA A 679 -6.24 24.34 -15.98
C ALA A 679 -7.41 25.01 -15.24
N LEU A 680 -7.45 24.92 -13.91
CA LEU A 680 -8.47 25.55 -13.07
C LEU A 680 -8.39 27.09 -13.10
N GLN A 681 -7.18 27.66 -13.03
CA GLN A 681 -6.94 29.11 -13.09
C GLN A 681 -7.38 29.67 -14.43
N SER A 682 -7.08 29.02 -15.55
CA SER A 682 -7.44 29.50 -16.89
C SER A 682 -8.95 29.58 -17.14
N ILE A 683 -9.76 28.88 -16.33
CA ILE A 683 -11.23 28.95 -16.41
C ILE A 683 -11.88 29.62 -15.19
N ASN A 684 -11.07 30.32 -14.36
CA ASN A 684 -11.50 30.98 -13.14
C ASN A 684 -12.25 30.08 -12.13
N ARG A 685 -11.83 28.82 -11.97
CA ARG A 685 -12.36 27.92 -10.97
C ARG A 685 -11.52 28.02 -9.69
N PRO A 686 -12.10 28.45 -8.54
CA PRO A 686 -11.36 28.55 -7.29
C PRO A 686 -11.01 27.18 -6.72
N PHE A 687 -9.80 27.07 -6.18
CA PHE A 687 -9.28 25.92 -5.43
C PHE A 687 -8.28 26.40 -4.38
N SER A 688 -7.92 25.55 -3.45
CA SER A 688 -6.84 25.79 -2.48
C SER A 688 -5.67 24.86 -2.77
N MET A 689 -4.45 25.34 -2.48
CA MET A 689 -3.23 24.55 -2.67
C MET A 689 -2.25 24.82 -1.53
N MET A 690 -1.59 23.77 -1.05
CA MET A 690 -0.47 23.88 -0.13
C MET A 690 0.71 23.06 -0.66
N ILE A 691 1.83 23.74 -0.85
CA ILE A 691 3.08 23.17 -1.33
C ILE A 691 4.01 22.95 -0.15
N PHE A 692 4.72 21.83 -0.14
CA PHE A 692 5.69 21.44 0.88
C PHE A 692 7.08 21.40 0.25
N PRO A 693 7.89 22.48 0.41
CA PRO A 693 9.14 22.64 -0.35
C PRO A 693 10.17 21.53 -0.15
N ASN A 694 10.23 20.98 1.07
CA ASN A 694 11.24 19.98 1.45
C ASN A 694 10.66 18.55 1.60
N SER A 695 9.42 18.32 1.15
CA SER A 695 8.80 17.00 1.17
C SER A 695 8.93 16.31 -0.18
N ASP A 696 9.15 15.01 -0.12
CA ASP A 696 9.02 14.07 -1.24
C ASP A 696 7.55 13.64 -1.44
N HIS A 697 7.32 12.40 -1.91
CA HIS A 697 5.97 11.83 -2.09
C HIS A 697 5.17 11.75 -0.79
N GLY A 698 5.83 11.68 0.36
CA GLY A 698 5.24 11.61 1.70
C GLY A 698 5.00 12.98 2.33
N VAL A 699 3.83 13.57 2.15
CA VAL A 699 3.47 14.88 2.74
C VAL A 699 2.84 14.68 4.11
N TRP A 700 3.66 14.37 5.13
CA TRP A 700 3.21 14.13 6.49
C TRP A 700 3.82 15.15 7.47
N SER A 701 2.98 16.00 8.02
CA SER A 701 3.40 16.92 9.09
C SER A 701 2.18 17.35 9.93
N PRO A 702 2.36 17.80 11.17
CA PRO A 702 1.28 18.37 11.96
C PRO A 702 0.60 19.55 11.27
N ALA A 703 1.32 20.31 10.45
CA ALA A 703 0.77 21.41 9.66
C ALA A 703 -0.15 20.90 8.55
N ALA A 704 0.28 19.87 7.80
CA ALA A 704 -0.53 19.24 6.76
C ALA A 704 -1.85 18.70 7.34
N GLU A 705 -1.79 17.97 8.46
CA GLU A 705 -2.98 17.47 9.15
C GLU A 705 -3.90 18.60 9.62
N SER A 706 -3.33 19.67 10.19
CA SER A 706 -4.11 20.83 10.62
C SER A 706 -4.87 21.48 9.47
N VAL A 707 -4.19 21.71 8.36
CA VAL A 707 -4.79 22.34 7.17
C VAL A 707 -5.87 21.43 6.57
N LYS A 708 -5.60 20.13 6.43
CA LYS A 708 -6.56 19.15 5.91
C LYS A 708 -7.87 19.14 6.72
N TRP A 709 -7.78 18.97 8.02
CA TRP A 709 -8.98 18.89 8.86
C TRP A 709 -9.69 20.22 9.02
N SER A 710 -8.95 21.35 9.08
CA SER A 710 -9.54 22.69 9.04
C SER A 710 -10.36 22.90 7.78
N PHE A 711 -9.82 22.52 6.62
CA PHE A 711 -10.52 22.60 5.34
C PHE A 711 -11.83 21.80 5.33
N PHE A 712 -11.83 20.54 5.82
CA PHE A 712 -13.04 19.74 5.88
C PHE A 712 -14.07 20.30 6.87
N VAL A 713 -13.64 20.76 8.05
CA VAL A 713 -14.53 21.38 9.03
C VAL A 713 -15.18 22.63 8.44
N ASP A 714 -14.42 23.46 7.73
CA ASP A 714 -14.95 24.67 7.08
C ASP A 714 -15.85 24.35 5.89
N ALA A 715 -15.56 23.27 5.16
CA ALA A 715 -16.33 22.89 4.00
C ALA A 715 -17.65 22.21 4.36
N LEU A 716 -17.64 21.29 5.34
CA LEU A 716 -18.74 20.36 5.60
C LEU A 716 -19.48 20.66 6.92
N LYS A 717 -18.96 21.58 7.74
CA LYS A 717 -19.63 22.07 8.96
C LYS A 717 -20.11 20.93 9.89
N PRO A 718 -19.23 20.04 10.38
CA PRO A 718 -19.60 19.02 11.35
C PRO A 718 -19.99 19.66 12.69
N GLU A 719 -20.84 18.98 13.46
CA GLU A 719 -21.08 19.31 14.85
C GLU A 719 -20.10 18.53 15.72
N ALA A 720 -19.30 19.25 16.54
CA ALA A 720 -18.40 18.58 17.46
C ALA A 720 -19.20 17.77 18.50
N PRO A 721 -18.85 16.48 18.73
CA PRO A 721 -19.54 15.65 19.70
C PRO A 721 -19.50 16.21 21.12
N ALA A 722 -20.58 16.06 21.87
CA ALA A 722 -20.66 16.47 23.27
C ALA A 722 -19.93 15.50 24.24
N TRP A 723 -19.09 14.64 23.73
CA TRP A 723 -18.40 13.59 24.46
C TRP A 723 -17.51 14.10 25.59
N GLY A 724 -17.65 13.51 26.78
CA GLY A 724 -16.87 13.85 27.98
C GLY A 724 -17.23 15.18 28.64
N LYS A 725 -18.29 15.85 28.26
CA LYS A 725 -18.95 16.82 29.16
C LYS A 725 -19.70 16.01 30.22
N LYS A 726 -19.31 16.13 31.51
CA LYS A 726 -20.18 15.66 32.60
C LYS A 726 -21.56 16.24 32.36
N PRO A 727 -22.66 15.47 32.54
CA PRO A 727 -23.98 16.06 32.55
C PRO A 727 -23.92 17.24 33.49
N SER A 728 -24.29 18.44 33.06
CA SER A 728 -24.54 19.55 33.95
C SER A 728 -25.55 19.03 34.97
N ALA A 729 -25.19 18.95 36.23
CA ALA A 729 -26.13 18.65 37.27
C ALA A 729 -27.32 19.59 37.03
N ALA A 730 -28.48 19.03 36.74
CA ALA A 730 -29.70 19.79 36.64
C ALA A 730 -29.76 20.60 37.96
N LYS A 731 -29.86 21.92 37.87
CA LYS A 731 -30.14 22.74 39.01
C LYS A 731 -31.50 22.30 39.54
N THR A 732 -31.47 21.32 40.44
CA THR A 732 -32.55 21.07 41.39
C THR A 732 -32.40 22.13 42.45
N GLY A 733 -33.07 23.23 42.26
CA GLY A 733 -33.03 24.31 43.22
C GLY A 733 -33.90 25.45 42.76
N ASP A 734 -35.20 25.29 42.82
CA ASP A 734 -36.22 26.33 42.98
C ASP A 734 -37.57 25.65 43.25
N ALA A 735 -37.67 24.98 44.40
CA ALA A 735 -38.96 24.57 44.97
C ALA A 735 -38.74 24.19 46.45
N GLU A 736 -38.36 25.18 47.31
CA GLU A 736 -38.52 25.10 48.76
C GLU A 736 -38.14 26.46 49.36
N GLU A 737 -38.92 27.50 49.11
CA GLU A 737 -39.01 28.70 49.91
C GLU A 737 -40.38 29.33 49.72
N ALA A 738 -41.41 28.61 50.17
CA ALA A 738 -42.72 29.18 50.43
C ALA A 738 -43.43 28.29 51.44
N GLN A 739 -43.00 28.39 52.73
CA GLN A 739 -43.81 28.14 53.91
C GLN A 739 -42.91 28.09 55.14
N ALA A 740 -42.69 29.23 55.75
CA ALA A 740 -42.52 29.41 57.25
C ALA A 740 -42.38 30.89 57.54
N GLY A 741 -43.47 31.54 57.67
CA GLY A 741 -43.58 32.87 58.20
C GLY A 741 -44.90 32.98 58.96
N GLU A 742 -44.88 32.53 60.17
CA GLU A 742 -45.79 32.99 61.26
C GLU A 742 -45.39 32.27 62.53
N GLY A 743 -45.04 33.08 63.53
CA GLY A 743 -44.95 32.57 64.92
C GLY A 743 -43.88 33.24 65.78
N GLU A 744 -44.29 34.40 66.40
CA GLU A 744 -43.99 34.87 67.78
C GLU A 744 -42.59 35.32 68.15
N ARG A 745 -42.61 36.63 68.50
CA ARG A 745 -42.01 37.49 69.52
C ARG A 745 -40.68 38.14 69.23
#